data_aa18b0bdcc25c1bf4d4548a0a5111ace
#
_entry.id   aa18b0bdcc25c1bf4d4548a0a5111ace
#
_cell.length_a   1.000
_cell.length_b   1.000
_cell.length_c   1.000
_cell.angle_alpha   90.00
_cell.angle_beta   90.00
_cell.angle_gamma   90.00
#
_symmetry.space_group_name_H-M   'P 1'
#
loop_
_entity.id
_entity.type
_entity.pdbx_description
1 polymer ?
#
loop_
_entity_poly.entity_id
_entity_poly.type
_entity_poly.pdbx_seq_one_letter_code
_entity_poly.pdbx_strand_id
1 'polypeptide(L)'
;MQSVKSTEQGQKKGEMRMYENRTVEEVCREFSVDLRTGLSAAEVEVRQRHYGENELREAPPRSLIVRIGAQLCDSLIFVLFAAAGISLLLGEYGDAGVILAVVVLNATVGVIQEGKAEKALESLKRMTQLEAVVIREGKEREIAARELVPGDLVVLDAGRQVPADLRLTETAEMRAEESALTGESRAVEKNSHFLAAGALPVAERKNETFMTSYVTAGRGKGIVIATGMNTEVGRIASLIREAPEEETPLQKRLSDLGKLLSILTIGLCVLLFALAVWQKRDVMEMLLTAISLAVAAVPEGLPTTVTIVLALGVTKMARAGTIVRRLPSVETLGAVSVVCSDKTGTLTKNEMTVTTCYVNRQEYTEQELARSKEREVGKRLLEVFALCSDAGETVGDATERALYGFCENCGVSPEHLRRRYPRKGEIPFDSDRKRMTTVHEQGENWISCVKGAPDVILKRCRYEMEEDKIVPLTRERRTEIEAEITRMSARALRVLAGAYRELQTGKMPDGKREKQVGQLEQNLIFLGLAGMMDPPREAAAGAVEAFRRASVRTVMITGDHADTALAIARQLGIAKRREECMTGAQLETLDEGALEERIGSVSVFARVSPEHKVRIVRALKRAGCVTAMTGDGVNDAPALKSADIGIAMGKGGTDVARQAADMILTDDNFATIERAIEEGRGIYENIRKSILFLLSSNLGEILTMFAAVAIGIPAPLGAGHILWINLITDSLPALALGMDGNDRENLMRQPPRRTGESLFAGGGWFCMVFYGSLIAAVTLGAFFSRQELLRAQTYAFTVLGLSELFHAVGMRSLTGSAFSRSLGKNPLMLAAVLVGILMQVAVTEIPFLMKLLHTVRLHPAEWLALLLLSATPLLVHELLAFLFRKRR
;
A
#
# COMPACT_ATOMS: atom_id res chain seq x y z
N MET A 1 32.95 20.69 27.04
CA MET A 1 34.02 21.03 26.08
C MET A 1 35.28 20.19 26.21
N GLN A 2 35.66 19.66 27.37
CA GLN A 2 36.82 18.78 27.51
C GLN A 2 36.57 17.32 27.13
N SER A 3 35.33 16.81 27.24
CA SER A 3 34.98 15.44 26.83
C SER A 3 34.91 15.24 25.30
N VAL A 4 34.64 16.30 24.55
CA VAL A 4 34.60 16.23 23.08
C VAL A 4 36.01 16.18 22.46
N LYS A 5 37.02 16.76 23.16
CA LYS A 5 38.41 16.73 22.68
C LYS A 5 39.12 15.38 22.87
N SER A 6 38.65 14.52 23.77
CA SER A 6 39.19 13.17 23.90
C SER A 6 38.71 12.22 22.78
N THR A 7 37.61 12.55 22.10
CA THR A 7 37.06 11.79 20.97
C THR A 7 37.71 12.15 19.63
N GLU A 8 38.32 13.34 19.50
CA GLU A 8 39.00 13.77 18.25
C GLU A 8 40.34 13.05 17.98
N GLN A 9 41.00 12.48 19.00
CA GLN A 9 42.24 11.74 18.80
C GLN A 9 42.06 10.28 18.31
N GLY A 10 40.82 9.76 18.21
CA GLY A 10 40.52 8.40 17.77
C GLY A 10 40.03 8.24 16.32
N GLN A 11 39.89 9.32 15.54
CA GLN A 11 39.54 9.22 14.12
C GLN A 11 40.72 8.91 13.20
N LYS A 12 41.52 7.88 13.51
CA LYS A 12 42.31 7.17 12.51
C LYS A 12 41.43 6.09 11.87
N LYS A 13 41.32 6.16 10.55
CA LYS A 13 40.62 5.24 9.68
C LYS A 13 40.68 3.79 10.16
N GLY A 14 39.53 3.16 10.41
CA GLY A 14 39.36 1.71 10.24
C GLY A 14 39.46 0.84 11.49
N GLU A 15 39.57 1.33 12.71
CA GLU A 15 39.48 0.45 13.89
C GLU A 15 38.00 0.25 14.29
N MET A 16 37.54 -1.00 14.14
CA MET A 16 36.23 -1.46 14.56
C MET A 16 36.13 -1.35 16.08
N ARG A 17 35.32 -0.42 16.59
CA ARG A 17 35.08 -0.32 18.04
C ARG A 17 34.17 -1.49 18.42
N MET A 18 34.69 -2.43 19.16
CA MET A 18 33.99 -3.65 19.61
C MET A 18 33.27 -3.34 20.93
N TYR A 19 31.95 -3.24 20.87
CA TYR A 19 31.11 -3.00 22.05
C TYR A 19 30.61 -4.29 22.69
N GLU A 20 30.71 -5.43 22.00
CA GLU A 20 30.35 -6.75 22.48
C GLU A 20 31.18 -7.23 23.68
N ASN A 21 32.36 -6.69 23.86
CA ASN A 21 33.27 -7.01 24.98
C ASN A 21 33.30 -5.94 26.09
N ARG A 22 32.47 -4.88 25.98
CA ARG A 22 32.38 -3.80 26.96
C ARG A 22 31.20 -3.95 27.88
N THR A 23 31.41 -3.57 29.15
CA THR A 23 30.31 -3.51 30.12
C THR A 23 29.36 -2.33 29.81
N VAL A 24 28.14 -2.41 30.32
CA VAL A 24 27.16 -1.32 30.17
C VAL A 24 27.69 0.00 30.74
N GLU A 25 28.38 -0.06 31.88
CA GLU A 25 28.96 1.11 32.55
C GLU A 25 30.09 1.76 31.74
N GLU A 26 30.88 0.97 31.02
CA GLU A 26 31.92 1.50 30.12
C GLU A 26 31.30 2.22 28.92
N VAL A 27 30.24 1.66 28.33
CA VAL A 27 29.52 2.28 27.23
C VAL A 27 28.79 3.56 27.68
N CYS A 28 28.17 3.54 28.86
CA CYS A 28 27.55 4.74 29.45
C CYS A 28 28.58 5.86 29.66
N ARG A 29 29.78 5.52 30.12
CA ARG A 29 30.88 6.51 30.31
C ARG A 29 31.38 7.04 28.98
N GLU A 30 31.54 6.21 27.97
CA GLU A 30 32.01 6.64 26.65
C GLU A 30 31.02 7.63 26.02
N PHE A 31 29.72 7.32 26.06
CA PHE A 31 28.69 8.20 25.51
C PHE A 31 28.20 9.28 26.50
N SER A 32 28.73 9.32 27.74
CA SER A 32 28.29 10.25 28.80
C SER A 32 26.76 10.26 28.97
N VAL A 33 26.14 9.06 29.13
CA VAL A 33 24.70 8.88 29.23
C VAL A 33 24.31 8.26 30.56
N ASP A 34 23.29 8.80 31.20
CA ASP A 34 22.63 8.21 32.39
C ASP A 34 21.44 7.36 31.94
N LEU A 35 21.37 6.10 32.39
CA LEU A 35 20.33 5.14 32.03
C LEU A 35 18.94 5.51 32.54
N ARG A 36 18.82 6.45 33.49
CA ARG A 36 17.54 6.90 34.03
C ARG A 36 17.00 8.12 33.32
N THR A 37 17.87 9.05 32.95
CA THR A 37 17.49 10.35 32.39
C THR A 37 17.66 10.41 30.88
N GLY A 38 18.59 9.62 30.31
CA GLY A 38 18.96 9.73 28.90
C GLY A 38 19.66 11.05 28.60
N LEU A 39 19.66 11.44 27.33
CA LEU A 39 20.28 12.67 26.84
C LEU A 39 19.38 13.90 27.08
N SER A 40 19.98 15.06 27.30
CA SER A 40 19.29 16.34 27.30
C SER A 40 19.08 16.86 25.85
N ALA A 41 18.09 17.74 25.64
CA ALA A 41 17.83 18.34 24.34
C ALA A 41 19.05 19.08 23.76
N ALA A 42 19.83 19.78 24.59
CA ALA A 42 21.04 20.47 24.16
C ALA A 42 22.14 19.50 23.68
N GLU A 43 22.30 18.38 24.35
CA GLU A 43 23.28 17.35 23.95
C GLU A 43 22.87 16.68 22.65
N VAL A 44 21.59 16.40 22.45
CA VAL A 44 21.05 15.84 21.19
C VAL A 44 21.35 16.77 20.02
N GLU A 45 21.11 18.08 20.16
CA GLU A 45 21.37 19.06 19.09
C GLU A 45 22.87 19.12 18.73
N VAL A 46 23.77 19.08 19.72
CA VAL A 46 25.23 19.06 19.49
C VAL A 46 25.63 17.77 18.75
N ARG A 47 25.10 16.61 19.17
CA ARG A 47 25.42 15.32 18.56
C ARG A 47 24.84 15.20 17.15
N GLN A 48 23.64 15.73 16.93
CA GLN A 48 23.02 15.72 15.60
C GLN A 48 23.82 16.56 14.58
N ARG A 49 24.36 17.69 15.01
CA ARG A 49 25.30 18.48 14.17
C ARG A 49 26.61 17.75 13.88
N HIS A 50 27.05 16.91 14.79
CA HIS A 50 28.33 16.20 14.65
C HIS A 50 28.21 14.89 13.86
N TYR A 51 27.19 14.06 14.14
CA TYR A 51 27.03 12.75 13.55
C TYR A 51 26.10 12.76 12.33
N GLY A 52 25.27 13.82 12.16
CA GLY A 52 24.25 13.91 11.15
C GLY A 52 22.99 13.12 11.50
N GLU A 53 22.10 12.97 10.53
CA GLU A 53 20.86 12.20 10.66
C GLU A 53 21.13 10.69 10.56
N ASN A 54 20.34 9.89 11.26
CA ASN A 54 20.37 8.43 11.21
C ASN A 54 19.67 7.91 9.95
N GLU A 55 20.30 8.13 8.81
CA GLU A 55 19.83 7.69 7.49
C GLU A 55 20.94 6.98 6.72
N LEU A 56 20.57 5.95 5.98
CA LEU A 56 21.47 5.34 4.99
C LEU A 56 21.57 6.30 3.81
N ARG A 57 22.76 6.77 3.49
CA ARG A 57 22.98 7.68 2.35
C ARG A 57 22.62 6.96 1.07
N GLU A 58 21.58 7.44 0.43
CA GLU A 58 21.27 7.08 -0.96
C GLU A 58 22.35 7.62 -1.91
N ALA A 59 22.43 7.06 -3.09
CA ALA A 59 23.28 7.64 -4.14
C ALA A 59 22.84 9.10 -4.38
N PRO A 60 23.78 10.05 -4.43
CA PRO A 60 23.41 11.43 -4.70
C PRO A 60 22.62 11.52 -6.01
N PRO A 61 21.60 12.39 -6.07
CA PRO A 61 20.82 12.55 -7.30
C PRO A 61 21.76 12.84 -8.46
N ARG A 62 21.50 12.17 -9.58
CA ARG A 62 22.36 12.33 -10.78
C ARG A 62 22.49 13.81 -11.13
N SER A 63 23.72 14.29 -11.32
CA SER A 63 23.95 15.69 -11.69
C SER A 63 23.25 16.00 -13.02
N LEU A 64 22.87 17.25 -13.25
CA LEU A 64 22.26 17.70 -14.50
C LEU A 64 23.09 17.29 -15.72
N ILE A 65 24.43 17.38 -15.63
CA ILE A 65 25.34 17.00 -16.73
C ILE A 65 25.25 15.50 -17.02
N VAL A 66 25.15 14.66 -15.99
CA VAL A 66 25.02 13.19 -16.17
C VAL A 66 23.66 12.85 -16.77
N ARG A 67 22.58 13.54 -16.39
CA ARG A 67 21.24 13.36 -16.96
C ARG A 67 21.22 13.79 -18.44
N ILE A 68 21.76 14.95 -18.76
CA ILE A 68 21.89 15.40 -20.15
C ILE A 68 22.73 14.41 -20.95
N GLY A 69 23.86 13.95 -20.39
CA GLY A 69 24.70 12.94 -21.04
C GLY A 69 23.96 11.62 -21.28
N ALA A 70 23.16 11.14 -20.29
CA ALA A 70 22.36 9.94 -20.43
C ALA A 70 21.29 10.09 -21.53
N GLN A 71 20.62 11.24 -21.60
CA GLN A 71 19.69 11.54 -22.70
C GLN A 71 20.39 11.58 -24.07
N LEU A 72 21.56 12.18 -24.18
CA LEU A 72 22.33 12.23 -25.43
C LEU A 72 22.95 10.89 -25.84
N CYS A 73 23.07 9.93 -24.92
CA CYS A 73 23.55 8.57 -25.19
C CYS A 73 22.43 7.60 -25.59
N ASP A 74 21.21 8.08 -25.85
CA ASP A 74 20.14 7.26 -26.39
C ASP A 74 20.46 6.83 -27.83
N SER A 75 20.12 5.57 -28.17
CA SER A 75 20.38 4.98 -29.48
C SER A 75 19.75 5.78 -30.65
N LEU A 76 18.62 6.42 -30.37
CA LEU A 76 17.89 7.26 -31.31
C LEU A 76 18.61 8.58 -31.59
N ILE A 77 19.18 9.20 -30.59
CA ILE A 77 19.93 10.43 -30.70
C ILE A 77 21.21 10.19 -31.51
N PHE A 78 21.80 9.01 -31.46
CA PHE A 78 22.89 8.64 -32.36
C PHE A 78 22.46 8.60 -33.83
N VAL A 79 21.25 8.13 -34.13
CA VAL A 79 20.70 8.18 -35.50
C VAL A 79 20.51 9.62 -35.95
N LEU A 80 20.02 10.51 -35.07
CA LEU A 80 19.89 11.94 -35.36
C LEU A 80 21.24 12.63 -35.54
N PHE A 81 22.26 12.30 -34.77
CA PHE A 81 23.61 12.79 -34.94
C PHE A 81 24.22 12.31 -36.28
N ALA A 82 23.96 11.05 -36.65
CA ALA A 82 24.37 10.53 -37.95
C ALA A 82 23.68 11.28 -39.10
N ALA A 83 22.35 11.52 -38.95
CA ALA A 83 21.60 12.33 -39.93
C ALA A 83 22.14 13.76 -40.05
N ALA A 84 22.36 14.46 -38.94
CA ALA A 84 22.94 15.80 -38.92
C ALA A 84 24.33 15.81 -39.54
N GLY A 85 25.16 14.79 -39.28
CA GLY A 85 26.47 14.64 -39.89
C GLY A 85 26.40 14.45 -41.40
N ILE A 86 25.47 13.66 -41.90
CA ILE A 86 25.23 13.48 -43.33
C ILE A 86 24.75 14.78 -43.97
N SER A 87 23.79 15.50 -43.38
CA SER A 87 23.32 16.80 -43.87
C SER A 87 24.45 17.84 -43.93
N LEU A 88 25.36 17.86 -42.95
CA LEU A 88 26.54 18.71 -42.93
C LEU A 88 27.51 18.38 -44.08
N LEU A 89 27.75 17.10 -44.35
CA LEU A 89 28.60 16.65 -45.43
C LEU A 89 28.06 17.01 -46.82
N LEU A 90 26.73 17.12 -46.94
CA LEU A 90 26.02 17.51 -48.15
C LEU A 90 25.94 19.02 -48.32
N GLY A 91 26.35 19.81 -47.34
CA GLY A 91 26.27 21.27 -47.42
C GLY A 91 24.90 21.84 -47.02
N GLU A 92 23.97 20.99 -46.53
CA GLU A 92 22.65 21.40 -46.06
C GLU A 92 22.72 21.84 -44.58
N TYR A 93 23.39 22.97 -44.33
CA TYR A 93 23.61 23.51 -42.98
C TYR A 93 22.30 23.85 -42.26
N GLY A 94 21.24 24.19 -43.01
CA GLY A 94 19.91 24.47 -42.44
C GLY A 94 19.32 23.24 -41.74
N ASP A 95 19.27 22.12 -42.47
CA ASP A 95 18.67 20.88 -41.95
C ASP A 95 19.49 20.28 -40.82
N ALA A 96 20.81 20.29 -40.92
CA ALA A 96 21.66 19.88 -39.82
C ALA A 96 21.45 20.72 -38.56
N GLY A 97 21.26 22.06 -38.73
CA GLY A 97 20.94 22.96 -37.61
C GLY A 97 19.58 22.66 -36.97
N VAL A 98 18.57 22.33 -37.79
CA VAL A 98 17.24 21.91 -37.32
C VAL A 98 17.33 20.63 -36.50
N ILE A 99 17.97 19.60 -37.01
CA ILE A 99 18.14 18.32 -36.33
C ILE A 99 18.84 18.52 -34.98
N LEU A 100 19.93 19.28 -34.94
CA LEU A 100 20.64 19.57 -33.69
C LEU A 100 19.80 20.38 -32.70
N ALA A 101 19.03 21.37 -33.14
CA ALA A 101 18.13 22.14 -32.30
C ALA A 101 17.05 21.26 -31.68
N VAL A 102 16.51 20.31 -32.44
CA VAL A 102 15.54 19.35 -31.96
C VAL A 102 16.15 18.38 -30.94
N VAL A 103 17.37 17.89 -31.16
CA VAL A 103 18.12 17.06 -30.19
C VAL A 103 18.28 17.79 -28.87
N VAL A 104 18.65 19.07 -28.88
CA VAL A 104 18.79 19.89 -27.65
C VAL A 104 17.43 20.08 -26.98
N LEU A 105 16.38 20.33 -27.76
CA LEU A 105 15.03 20.48 -27.21
C LEU A 105 14.54 19.18 -26.56
N ASN A 106 14.70 18.04 -27.22
CA ASN A 106 14.34 16.73 -26.73
C ASN A 106 15.09 16.39 -25.44
N ALA A 107 16.41 16.54 -25.41
CA ALA A 107 17.22 16.35 -24.21
C ALA A 107 16.77 17.26 -23.05
N THR A 108 16.41 18.50 -23.33
CA THR A 108 15.90 19.44 -22.29
C THR A 108 14.56 18.99 -21.72
N VAL A 109 13.62 18.59 -22.57
CA VAL A 109 12.31 18.11 -22.15
C VAL A 109 12.44 16.78 -21.38
N GLY A 110 13.26 15.86 -21.86
CA GLY A 110 13.55 14.58 -21.19
C GLY A 110 14.11 14.79 -19.78
N VAL A 111 15.08 15.68 -19.60
CA VAL A 111 15.65 16.02 -18.28
C VAL A 111 14.60 16.64 -17.35
N ILE A 112 13.71 17.51 -17.85
CA ILE A 112 12.63 18.11 -17.05
C ILE A 112 11.63 17.04 -16.62
N GLN A 113 11.24 16.14 -17.51
CA GLN A 113 10.30 15.05 -17.22
C GLN A 113 10.89 14.06 -16.21
N GLU A 114 12.14 13.62 -16.40
CA GLU A 114 12.88 12.75 -15.47
C GLU A 114 12.97 13.39 -14.07
N GLY A 115 13.31 14.68 -14.00
CA GLY A 115 13.36 15.41 -12.74
C GLY A 115 12.01 15.53 -12.01
N LYS A 116 10.90 15.61 -12.74
CA LYS A 116 9.55 15.58 -12.12
C LYS A 116 9.20 14.19 -11.59
N ALA A 117 9.54 13.13 -12.30
CA ALA A 117 9.32 11.76 -11.87
C ALA A 117 10.14 11.45 -10.60
N GLU A 118 11.41 11.83 -10.54
CA GLU A 118 12.28 11.63 -9.39
C GLU A 118 11.80 12.39 -8.15
N LYS A 119 11.38 13.65 -8.28
CA LYS A 119 10.80 14.41 -7.16
C LYS A 119 9.50 13.79 -6.61
N ALA A 120 8.67 13.22 -7.48
CA ALA A 120 7.47 12.52 -7.05
C ALA A 120 7.82 11.25 -6.26
N LEU A 121 8.84 10.49 -6.67
CA LEU A 121 9.36 9.33 -5.94
C LEU A 121 9.98 9.70 -4.59
N GLU A 122 10.77 10.78 -4.54
CA GLU A 122 11.37 11.26 -3.29
C GLU A 122 10.33 11.67 -2.24
N SER A 123 9.24 12.31 -2.66
CA SER A 123 8.16 12.68 -1.75
C SER A 123 7.46 11.46 -1.12
N LEU A 124 7.41 10.33 -1.83
CA LEU A 124 6.87 9.06 -1.33
C LEU A 124 7.77 8.43 -0.26
N LYS A 125 9.07 8.42 -0.47
CA LYS A 125 10.05 7.88 0.49
C LYS A 125 9.96 8.60 1.84
N ARG A 126 9.70 9.91 1.84
CA ARG A 126 9.52 10.70 3.07
C ARG A 126 8.25 10.35 3.87
N MET A 127 7.26 9.73 3.27
CA MET A 127 6.00 9.34 3.95
C MET A 127 6.12 8.03 4.75
N THR A 128 7.23 7.28 4.61
CA THR A 128 7.46 5.97 5.24
C THR A 128 8.55 6.03 6.32
N GLN A 129 8.58 7.08 7.14
CA GLN A 129 9.61 7.22 8.16
C GLN A 129 9.33 6.28 9.35
N LEU A 130 10.37 5.59 9.81
CA LEU A 130 10.39 4.79 11.04
C LEU A 130 10.35 5.71 12.25
N GLU A 131 9.63 5.29 13.29
CA GLU A 131 9.58 5.94 14.59
C GLU A 131 10.37 5.12 15.62
N ALA A 132 10.96 5.80 16.58
CA ALA A 132 11.71 5.18 17.67
C ALA A 132 11.24 5.74 19.00
N VAL A 133 11.10 4.87 20.01
CA VAL A 133 10.83 5.28 21.39
C VAL A 133 12.14 5.47 22.12
N VAL A 134 12.37 6.66 22.62
CA VAL A 134 13.61 7.03 23.34
C VAL A 134 13.30 7.59 24.71
N ILE A 135 14.25 7.41 25.63
CA ILE A 135 14.22 8.07 26.94
C ILE A 135 15.15 9.29 26.87
N ARG A 136 14.56 10.48 26.88
CA ARG A 136 15.27 11.76 26.94
C ARG A 136 14.72 12.60 28.09
N GLU A 137 15.57 13.21 28.88
CA GLU A 137 15.20 14.02 30.07
C GLU A 137 14.31 13.24 31.07
N GLY A 138 14.52 11.93 31.20
CA GLY A 138 13.75 11.04 32.09
C GLY A 138 12.32 10.74 31.61
N LYS A 139 11.96 11.07 30.36
CA LYS A 139 10.63 10.79 29.78
C LYS A 139 10.76 9.97 28.52
N GLU A 140 9.87 8.99 28.37
CA GLU A 140 9.71 8.28 27.10
C GLU A 140 9.05 9.21 26.09
N ARG A 141 9.66 9.29 24.91
CA ARG A 141 9.16 10.09 23.77
C ARG A 141 9.29 9.27 22.49
N GLU A 142 8.30 9.34 21.64
CA GLU A 142 8.35 8.82 20.29
C GLU A 142 8.89 9.91 19.36
N ILE A 143 9.94 9.56 18.62
CA ILE A 143 10.64 10.47 17.69
C ILE A 143 10.82 9.79 16.33
N ALA A 144 11.03 10.55 15.27
CA ALA A 144 11.45 9.97 14.00
C ALA A 144 12.83 9.29 14.15
N ALA A 145 12.98 8.05 13.67
CA ALA A 145 14.23 7.29 13.80
C ALA A 145 15.45 8.03 13.21
N ARG A 146 15.26 8.90 12.23
CA ARG A 146 16.30 9.76 11.65
C ARG A 146 16.91 10.75 12.66
N GLU A 147 16.17 11.09 13.72
CA GLU A 147 16.61 12.04 14.74
C GLU A 147 17.43 11.39 15.85
N LEU A 148 17.66 10.07 15.76
CA LEU A 148 18.51 9.34 16.70
C LEU A 148 19.97 9.75 16.57
N VAL A 149 20.61 9.86 17.72
CA VAL A 149 22.04 10.16 17.80
C VAL A 149 22.76 9.12 18.68
N PRO A 150 24.06 8.87 18.45
CA PRO A 150 24.83 8.01 19.31
C PRO A 150 24.76 8.46 20.77
N GLY A 151 24.40 7.52 21.67
CA GLY A 151 24.16 7.78 23.08
C GLY A 151 22.67 7.94 23.45
N ASP A 152 21.73 7.95 22.52
CA ASP A 152 20.29 7.87 22.84
C ASP A 152 19.97 6.52 23.51
N LEU A 153 19.05 6.53 24.46
CA LEU A 153 18.53 5.33 25.10
C LEU A 153 17.20 4.94 24.45
N VAL A 154 17.22 3.86 23.68
CA VAL A 154 16.07 3.36 22.91
C VAL A 154 15.36 2.26 23.68
N VAL A 155 14.02 2.29 23.67
CA VAL A 155 13.14 1.25 24.22
C VAL A 155 12.65 0.37 23.09
N LEU A 156 12.78 -0.95 23.24
CA LEU A 156 12.40 -1.96 22.26
C LEU A 156 11.38 -2.92 22.85
N ASP A 157 10.26 -3.07 22.16
CA ASP A 157 9.22 -4.05 22.45
C ASP A 157 9.04 -5.02 21.28
N ALA A 158 8.43 -6.18 21.55
CA ALA A 158 8.10 -7.15 20.49
C ALA A 158 7.29 -6.51 19.37
N GLY A 159 7.68 -6.75 18.12
CA GLY A 159 7.07 -6.18 16.91
C GLY A 159 7.70 -4.87 16.43
N ARG A 160 8.63 -4.27 17.20
CA ARG A 160 9.36 -3.08 16.76
C ARG A 160 10.62 -3.42 15.97
N GLN A 161 10.93 -2.56 15.01
CA GLN A 161 12.20 -2.60 14.30
C GLN A 161 13.27 -1.88 15.10
N VAL A 162 14.47 -2.43 15.11
CA VAL A 162 15.67 -1.78 15.70
C VAL A 162 16.09 -0.62 14.80
N PRO A 163 16.05 0.64 15.30
CA PRO A 163 16.19 1.82 14.46
C PRO A 163 17.65 2.23 14.20
N ALA A 164 18.60 1.69 14.97
CA ALA A 164 20.03 1.97 14.89
C ALA A 164 20.79 0.78 15.50
N ASP A 165 22.12 0.75 15.44
CA ASP A 165 22.87 -0.28 16.17
C ASP A 165 22.92 0.08 17.67
N LEU A 166 22.50 -0.89 18.51
CA LEU A 166 22.34 -0.69 19.95
C LEU A 166 23.19 -1.66 20.74
N ARG A 167 23.81 -1.17 21.81
CA ARG A 167 24.33 -1.98 22.91
C ARG A 167 23.25 -2.12 23.98
N LEU A 168 22.74 -3.34 24.17
CA LEU A 168 21.64 -3.62 25.09
C LEU A 168 22.06 -3.39 26.55
N THR A 169 21.22 -2.67 27.29
CA THR A 169 21.41 -2.36 28.72
C THR A 169 20.51 -3.20 29.60
N GLU A 170 19.28 -3.47 29.13
CA GLU A 170 18.28 -4.31 29.81
C GLU A 170 17.64 -5.23 28.79
N THR A 171 17.39 -6.49 29.17
CA THR A 171 16.67 -7.46 28.33
C THR A 171 15.75 -8.30 29.21
N ALA A 172 14.51 -8.53 28.77
CA ALA A 172 13.55 -9.44 29.39
C ALA A 172 13.01 -10.38 28.29
N GLU A 173 13.52 -11.60 28.22
CA GLU A 173 13.19 -12.64 27.24
C GLU A 173 13.23 -12.14 25.78
N MET A 174 14.12 -11.17 25.51
CA MET A 174 14.18 -10.52 24.22
C MET A 174 14.79 -11.45 23.18
N ARG A 175 14.10 -11.56 22.02
CA ARG A 175 14.60 -12.24 20.83
C ARG A 175 14.56 -11.29 19.65
N ALA A 176 15.61 -11.28 18.85
CA ALA A 176 15.70 -10.45 17.65
C ALA A 176 15.93 -11.32 16.41
N GLU A 177 15.22 -11.01 15.35
CA GLU A 177 15.45 -11.57 14.02
C GLU A 177 16.43 -10.68 13.28
N GLU A 178 17.58 -11.23 12.93
CA GLU A 178 18.70 -10.53 12.30
C GLU A 178 19.01 -11.08 10.89
N SER A 179 18.04 -11.69 10.25
CA SER A 179 18.20 -12.36 8.95
C SER A 179 18.71 -11.43 7.83
N ALA A 180 18.39 -10.14 7.91
CA ALA A 180 18.91 -9.14 6.96
C ALA A 180 20.43 -8.98 7.00
N LEU A 181 21.07 -9.31 8.13
CA LEU A 181 22.52 -9.21 8.35
C LEU A 181 23.22 -10.55 8.32
N THR A 182 22.56 -11.57 8.89
CA THR A 182 23.18 -12.90 9.11
C THR A 182 22.77 -13.92 8.05
N GLY A 183 21.69 -13.67 7.32
CA GLY A 183 21.07 -14.62 6.39
C GLY A 183 20.29 -15.74 7.06
N GLU A 184 20.29 -15.83 8.39
CA GLU A 184 19.59 -16.87 9.17
C GLU A 184 18.22 -16.37 9.65
N SER A 185 17.15 -17.07 9.30
CA SER A 185 15.77 -16.69 9.66
C SER A 185 15.38 -17.02 11.11
N ARG A 186 16.28 -17.60 11.91
CA ARG A 186 15.99 -17.95 13.29
C ARG A 186 16.27 -16.77 14.21
N ALA A 187 15.27 -16.40 15.02
CA ALA A 187 15.44 -15.33 16.01
C ALA A 187 16.49 -15.71 17.07
N VAL A 188 17.41 -14.78 17.32
CA VAL A 188 18.52 -14.92 18.28
C VAL A 188 18.09 -14.38 19.63
N GLU A 189 18.34 -15.14 20.70
CA GLU A 189 18.11 -14.69 22.07
C GLU A 189 19.16 -13.64 22.46
N LYS A 190 18.69 -12.49 22.95
CA LYS A 190 19.53 -11.37 23.36
C LYS A 190 19.68 -11.30 24.88
N ASN A 191 20.91 -10.98 25.32
CA ASN A 191 21.25 -10.93 26.73
C ASN A 191 22.19 -9.74 27.01
N SER A 192 21.71 -8.74 27.72
CA SER A 192 22.47 -7.52 28.07
C SER A 192 23.72 -7.79 28.91
N HIS A 193 23.73 -8.86 29.69
CA HIS A 193 24.85 -9.24 30.58
C HIS A 193 25.93 -10.09 29.88
N PHE A 194 25.69 -10.51 28.62
CA PHE A 194 26.69 -11.23 27.85
C PHE A 194 27.91 -10.35 27.58
N LEU A 195 29.11 -10.88 27.79
CA LEU A 195 30.38 -10.21 27.48
C LEU A 195 31.20 -11.18 26.64
N ALA A 196 31.66 -10.73 25.48
CA ALA A 196 32.51 -11.50 24.59
C ALA A 196 33.98 -11.47 25.12
N ALA A 197 34.69 -12.58 25.00
CA ALA A 197 36.10 -12.65 25.32
C ALA A 197 37.01 -12.05 24.23
N GLY A 198 36.44 -11.77 23.04
CA GLY A 198 37.15 -11.19 21.89
C GLY A 198 36.17 -10.78 20.81
N ALA A 199 36.62 -10.44 19.60
CA ALA A 199 35.76 -10.07 18.47
C ALA A 199 34.90 -11.25 18.04
N LEU A 200 33.59 -11.03 17.96
CA LEU A 200 32.62 -12.02 17.51
C LEU A 200 31.99 -11.60 16.17
N PRO A 201 31.63 -12.59 15.31
CA PRO A 201 30.75 -12.32 14.17
C PRO A 201 29.44 -11.68 14.63
N VAL A 202 28.79 -10.87 13.76
CA VAL A 202 27.54 -10.16 14.06
C VAL A 202 26.47 -11.11 14.62
N ALA A 203 26.32 -12.28 14.04
CA ALA A 203 25.35 -13.30 14.46
C ALA A 203 25.51 -13.83 15.88
N GLU A 204 26.69 -13.72 16.47
CA GLU A 204 27.02 -14.25 17.81
C GLU A 204 27.00 -13.17 18.90
N ARG A 205 26.81 -11.89 18.56
CA ARG A 205 26.79 -10.76 19.49
C ARG A 205 25.46 -10.68 20.20
N LYS A 206 25.32 -11.36 21.33
CA LYS A 206 24.06 -11.45 22.09
C LYS A 206 23.70 -10.18 22.86
N ASN A 207 24.65 -9.31 23.12
CA ASN A 207 24.47 -8.07 23.88
C ASN A 207 24.31 -6.83 22.99
N GLU A 208 24.31 -7.00 21.68
CA GLU A 208 24.05 -5.98 20.69
C GLU A 208 22.81 -6.35 19.86
N THR A 209 22.17 -5.37 19.28
CA THR A 209 21.15 -5.56 18.24
C THR A 209 21.32 -4.48 17.18
N PHE A 210 21.00 -4.79 15.94
CA PHE A 210 21.45 -4.04 14.79
C PHE A 210 20.32 -3.36 14.06
N MET A 211 20.60 -2.25 13.41
CA MET A 211 19.66 -1.54 12.54
C MET A 211 19.01 -2.51 11.54
N THR A 212 17.73 -2.34 11.26
CA THR A 212 16.88 -3.19 10.39
C THR A 212 16.50 -4.55 10.95
N SER A 213 17.04 -4.99 12.09
CA SER A 213 16.61 -6.18 12.81
C SER A 213 15.24 -5.97 13.47
N TYR A 214 14.57 -7.07 13.87
CA TYR A 214 13.24 -7.02 14.47
C TYR A 214 13.20 -7.72 15.82
N VAL A 215 12.54 -7.10 16.79
CA VAL A 215 12.24 -7.75 18.07
C VAL A 215 11.03 -8.66 17.88
N THR A 216 11.24 -9.97 17.92
CA THR A 216 10.17 -10.96 17.71
C THR A 216 9.47 -11.36 19.01
N ALA A 217 10.15 -11.24 20.15
CA ALA A 217 9.59 -11.54 21.47
C ALA A 217 10.32 -10.75 22.56
N GLY A 218 9.65 -10.56 23.71
CA GLY A 218 10.21 -9.89 24.88
C GLY A 218 10.38 -8.38 24.69
N ARG A 219 11.19 -7.78 25.54
CA ARG A 219 11.50 -6.34 25.51
C ARG A 219 12.93 -6.07 25.94
N GLY A 220 13.46 -4.91 25.55
CA GLY A 220 14.80 -4.49 25.93
C GLY A 220 15.00 -2.98 25.89
N LYS A 221 16.08 -2.51 26.46
CA LYS A 221 16.59 -1.15 26.31
C LYS A 221 18.03 -1.20 25.85
N GLY A 222 18.44 -0.23 25.03
CA GLY A 222 19.81 -0.17 24.54
C GLY A 222 20.26 1.26 24.26
N ILE A 223 21.57 1.49 24.38
CA ILE A 223 22.23 2.74 24.01
C ILE A 223 22.59 2.66 22.53
N VAL A 224 22.25 3.69 21.76
CA VAL A 224 22.68 3.84 20.36
C VAL A 224 24.20 3.96 20.29
N ILE A 225 24.84 3.01 19.63
CA ILE A 225 26.29 2.96 19.44
C ILE A 225 26.72 3.42 18.05
N ALA A 226 25.88 3.22 17.03
CA ALA A 226 26.14 3.69 15.67
C ALA A 226 24.83 4.06 14.96
N THR A 227 24.90 5.05 14.06
CA THR A 227 23.78 5.57 13.27
C THR A 227 24.14 5.64 11.79
N GLY A 228 23.14 5.53 10.91
CA GLY A 228 23.25 5.70 9.47
C GLY A 228 24.31 4.82 8.82
N MET A 229 25.21 5.42 8.05
CA MET A 229 26.27 4.71 7.33
C MET A 229 27.34 4.07 8.24
N ASN A 230 27.35 4.40 9.54
CA ASN A 230 28.28 3.80 10.50
C ASN A 230 27.73 2.53 11.15
N THR A 231 26.47 2.16 10.90
CA THR A 231 25.86 0.89 11.34
C THR A 231 26.40 -0.30 10.54
N GLU A 232 26.22 -1.52 11.04
CA GLU A 232 26.60 -2.74 10.29
C GLU A 232 25.89 -2.80 8.94
N VAL A 233 24.60 -2.44 8.89
CA VAL A 233 23.84 -2.33 7.64
C VAL A 233 24.41 -1.23 6.73
N GLY A 234 24.79 -0.07 7.30
CA GLY A 234 25.37 1.02 6.54
C GLY A 234 26.70 0.64 5.87
N ARG A 235 27.50 -0.20 6.53
CA ARG A 235 28.74 -0.76 5.95
C ARG A 235 28.45 -1.69 4.78
N ILE A 236 27.47 -2.59 4.93
CA ILE A 236 27.03 -3.47 3.84
C ILE A 236 26.49 -2.63 2.66
N ALA A 237 25.67 -1.63 2.94
CA ALA A 237 25.12 -0.72 1.92
C ALA A 237 26.24 0.01 1.15
N SER A 238 27.34 0.35 1.83
CA SER A 238 28.49 0.97 1.16
C SER A 238 29.21 0.04 0.18
N LEU A 239 29.11 -1.28 0.36
CA LEU A 239 29.69 -2.30 -0.53
C LEU A 239 28.78 -2.64 -1.71
N ILE A 240 27.43 -2.44 -1.56
CA ILE A 240 26.40 -2.81 -2.55
C ILE A 240 26.03 -1.62 -3.45
N ARG A 241 26.82 -0.58 -3.52
CA ARG A 241 26.53 0.71 -4.18
C ARG A 241 26.06 0.68 -5.64
N GLU A 242 25.97 -0.48 -6.30
CA GLU A 242 25.71 -0.65 -7.73
C GLU A 242 24.59 -1.65 -8.08
N ALA A 243 23.68 -1.99 -7.17
CA ALA A 243 22.54 -2.81 -7.56
C ALA A 243 21.56 -1.95 -8.40
N PRO A 244 21.29 -2.31 -9.68
CA PRO A 244 20.33 -1.59 -10.49
C PRO A 244 18.93 -1.67 -9.87
N GLU A 245 18.19 -0.56 -9.96
CA GLU A 245 16.78 -0.54 -9.57
C GLU A 245 16.00 -1.61 -10.35
N GLU A 246 15.20 -2.43 -9.67
CA GLU A 246 14.38 -3.45 -10.33
C GLU A 246 13.28 -2.78 -11.16
N GLU A 247 13.29 -3.03 -12.47
CA GLU A 247 12.24 -2.58 -13.37
C GLU A 247 10.91 -3.26 -13.05
N THR A 248 9.81 -2.50 -13.13
CA THR A 248 8.47 -3.05 -12.97
C THR A 248 8.13 -4.03 -14.11
N PRO A 249 7.21 -5.01 -13.90
CA PRO A 249 6.75 -5.90 -14.96
C PRO A 249 6.26 -5.15 -16.20
N LEU A 250 5.60 -4.02 -16.01
CA LEU A 250 5.13 -3.16 -17.09
C LEU A 250 6.30 -2.49 -17.83
N GLN A 251 7.30 -1.99 -17.12
CA GLN A 251 8.50 -1.42 -17.74
C GLN A 251 9.25 -2.45 -18.58
N LYS A 252 9.42 -3.68 -18.08
CA LYS A 252 10.00 -4.80 -18.85
C LYS A 252 9.22 -5.08 -20.14
N ARG A 253 7.88 -5.17 -20.06
CA ARG A 253 7.03 -5.36 -21.23
C ARG A 253 7.11 -4.21 -22.23
N LEU A 254 7.24 -2.97 -21.75
CA LEU A 254 7.42 -1.80 -22.59
C LEU A 254 8.79 -1.78 -23.26
N SER A 255 9.84 -2.18 -22.55
CA SER A 255 11.18 -2.37 -23.13
C SER A 255 11.17 -3.42 -24.24
N ASP A 256 10.51 -4.56 -24.01
CA ASP A 256 10.40 -5.62 -25.02
C ASP A 256 9.55 -5.18 -26.22
N LEU A 257 8.47 -4.43 -25.99
CA LEU A 257 7.69 -3.80 -27.05
C LEU A 257 8.52 -2.80 -27.85
N GLY A 258 9.31 -1.95 -27.18
CA GLY A 258 10.24 -1.02 -27.81
C GLY A 258 11.26 -1.72 -28.70
N LYS A 259 11.85 -2.83 -28.22
CA LYS A 259 12.77 -3.65 -29.03
C LYS A 259 12.08 -4.23 -30.28
N LEU A 260 10.85 -4.76 -30.11
CA LEU A 260 10.07 -5.29 -31.23
C LEU A 260 9.78 -4.20 -32.27
N LEU A 261 9.32 -3.04 -31.81
CA LEU A 261 9.06 -1.88 -32.70
C LEU A 261 10.32 -1.43 -33.41
N SER A 262 11.46 -1.37 -32.74
CA SER A 262 12.74 -1.01 -33.33
C SER A 262 13.15 -1.99 -34.43
N ILE A 263 13.01 -3.29 -34.23
CA ILE A 263 13.30 -4.32 -35.22
C ILE A 263 12.37 -4.19 -36.44
N LEU A 264 11.07 -4.00 -36.22
CA LEU A 264 10.08 -3.79 -37.27
C LEU A 264 10.39 -2.53 -38.07
N THR A 265 10.79 -1.45 -37.43
CA THR A 265 11.15 -0.19 -38.04
C THR A 265 12.39 -0.32 -38.91
N ILE A 266 13.45 -0.94 -38.40
CA ILE A 266 14.66 -1.20 -39.19
C ILE A 266 14.30 -2.03 -40.42
N GLY A 267 13.49 -3.07 -40.27
CA GLY A 267 12.99 -3.88 -41.40
C GLY A 267 12.21 -3.05 -42.42
N LEU A 268 11.37 -2.14 -41.95
CA LEU A 268 10.58 -1.24 -42.79
C LEU A 268 11.47 -0.21 -43.51
N CYS A 269 12.46 0.37 -42.84
CA CYS A 269 13.45 1.28 -43.47
C CYS A 269 14.24 0.58 -44.55
N VAL A 270 14.71 -0.65 -44.34
CA VAL A 270 15.41 -1.46 -45.32
C VAL A 270 14.50 -1.76 -46.52
N LEU A 271 13.25 -2.12 -46.29
CA LEU A 271 12.24 -2.35 -47.33
C LEU A 271 12.00 -1.09 -48.16
N LEU A 272 11.81 0.05 -47.52
CA LEU A 272 11.58 1.32 -48.19
C LEU A 272 12.81 1.75 -49.01
N PHE A 273 14.01 1.59 -48.46
CA PHE A 273 15.24 1.88 -49.18
C PHE A 273 15.38 0.99 -50.39
N ALA A 274 15.13 -0.31 -50.29
CA ALA A 274 15.16 -1.25 -51.39
C ALA A 274 14.11 -0.88 -52.47
N LEU A 275 12.90 -0.50 -52.06
CA LEU A 275 11.85 -0.04 -52.98
C LEU A 275 12.24 1.24 -53.72
N ALA A 276 12.84 2.19 -53.02
CA ALA A 276 13.31 3.43 -53.58
C ALA A 276 14.45 3.25 -54.60
N VAL A 277 15.41 2.36 -54.32
CA VAL A 277 16.46 1.96 -55.28
C VAL A 277 15.84 1.30 -56.52
N TRP A 278 14.85 0.43 -56.33
CA TRP A 278 14.11 -0.17 -57.43
C TRP A 278 13.37 0.86 -58.29
N GLN A 279 12.79 1.90 -57.67
CA GLN A 279 12.14 3.02 -58.32
C GLN A 279 13.12 4.02 -58.96
N LYS A 280 14.45 3.79 -58.84
CA LYS A 280 15.53 4.66 -59.36
C LYS A 280 15.49 6.09 -58.83
N ARG A 281 15.07 6.29 -57.56
CA ARG A 281 15.07 7.58 -56.87
C ARG A 281 16.46 7.97 -56.39
N ASP A 282 16.60 9.23 -56.04
CA ASP A 282 17.85 9.72 -55.45
C ASP A 282 18.10 9.00 -54.12
N VAL A 283 19.26 8.36 -54.01
CA VAL A 283 19.64 7.53 -52.88
C VAL A 283 19.72 8.35 -51.57
N MET A 284 20.11 9.63 -51.72
CA MET A 284 20.31 10.50 -50.58
C MET A 284 18.99 11.03 -50.03
N GLU A 285 18.06 11.45 -50.86
CA GLU A 285 16.70 11.82 -50.46
C GLU A 285 16.01 10.65 -49.77
N MET A 286 16.23 9.45 -50.28
CA MET A 286 15.64 8.25 -49.68
C MET A 286 16.31 7.83 -48.40
N LEU A 287 17.58 8.08 -48.21
CA LEU A 287 18.25 7.85 -46.91
C LEU A 287 17.71 8.81 -45.85
N LEU A 288 17.53 10.08 -46.16
CA LEU A 288 16.90 11.07 -45.25
C LEU A 288 15.46 10.70 -44.94
N THR A 289 14.69 10.20 -45.91
CA THR A 289 13.33 9.73 -45.70
C THR A 289 13.30 8.48 -44.79
N ALA A 290 14.20 7.53 -44.98
CA ALA A 290 14.33 6.35 -44.14
C ALA A 290 14.72 6.71 -42.68
N ILE A 291 15.61 7.68 -42.51
CA ILE A 291 15.97 8.22 -41.19
C ILE A 291 14.77 8.90 -40.56
N SER A 292 14.02 9.72 -41.31
CA SER A 292 12.78 10.35 -40.78
C SER A 292 11.76 9.32 -40.32
N LEU A 293 11.60 8.22 -41.07
CA LEU A 293 10.74 7.12 -40.70
C LEU A 293 11.26 6.37 -39.46
N ALA A 294 12.56 6.18 -39.34
CA ALA A 294 13.14 5.54 -38.14
C ALA A 294 12.85 6.36 -36.88
N VAL A 295 12.90 7.68 -37.01
CA VAL A 295 12.53 8.59 -35.92
C VAL A 295 11.04 8.50 -35.56
N ALA A 296 10.16 8.47 -36.58
CA ALA A 296 8.70 8.35 -36.37
C ALA A 296 8.28 7.09 -35.63
N ALA A 297 9.03 6.02 -35.80
CA ALA A 297 8.60 4.70 -35.31
C ALA A 297 8.88 4.42 -33.84
N VAL A 298 9.63 5.23 -33.14
CA VAL A 298 9.99 5.03 -31.75
C VAL A 298 9.26 6.03 -30.86
N PRO A 299 8.32 5.55 -30.01
CA PRO A 299 7.60 6.43 -29.09
C PRO A 299 8.51 6.84 -27.92
N GLU A 300 9.32 7.88 -28.08
CA GLU A 300 10.31 8.36 -27.10
C GLU A 300 9.66 8.70 -25.73
N GLY A 301 8.46 9.27 -25.74
CA GLY A 301 7.75 9.68 -24.53
C GLY A 301 7.13 8.54 -23.70
N LEU A 302 7.07 7.30 -24.22
CA LEU A 302 6.26 6.24 -23.63
C LEU A 302 6.76 5.76 -22.26
N PRO A 303 8.05 5.40 -22.04
CA PRO A 303 8.52 4.97 -20.72
C PRO A 303 8.40 6.08 -19.67
N THR A 304 8.73 7.31 -20.07
CA THR A 304 8.67 8.49 -19.21
C THR A 304 7.23 8.81 -18.79
N THR A 305 6.30 8.78 -19.74
CA THR A 305 4.87 9.00 -19.47
C THR A 305 4.34 7.97 -18.47
N VAL A 306 4.64 6.68 -18.65
CA VAL A 306 4.22 5.61 -17.74
C VAL A 306 4.77 5.83 -16.33
N THR A 307 6.05 6.17 -16.21
CA THR A 307 6.68 6.43 -14.90
C THR A 307 6.03 7.63 -14.20
N ILE A 308 5.76 8.72 -14.92
CA ILE A 308 5.08 9.90 -14.36
C ILE A 308 3.64 9.53 -13.91
N VAL A 309 2.90 8.79 -14.74
CA VAL A 309 1.53 8.38 -14.42
C VAL A 309 1.49 7.48 -13.18
N LEU A 310 2.42 6.53 -13.06
CA LEU A 310 2.57 5.71 -11.85
C LEU A 310 2.88 6.56 -10.62
N ALA A 311 3.83 7.48 -10.69
CA ALA A 311 4.22 8.33 -9.58
C ALA A 311 3.07 9.25 -9.11
N LEU A 312 2.32 9.84 -10.06
CA LEU A 312 1.14 10.64 -9.75
C LEU A 312 0.00 9.78 -9.18
N GLY A 313 -0.18 8.56 -9.70
CA GLY A 313 -1.13 7.59 -9.18
C GLY A 313 -0.85 7.22 -7.73
N VAL A 314 0.40 6.96 -7.38
CA VAL A 314 0.81 6.69 -5.99
C VAL A 314 0.56 7.90 -5.10
N THR A 315 0.83 9.11 -5.56
CA THR A 315 0.50 10.35 -4.81
C THR A 315 -1.01 10.45 -4.53
N LYS A 316 -1.84 10.05 -5.50
CA LYS A 316 -3.30 10.01 -5.34
C LYS A 316 -3.74 8.94 -4.32
N MET A 317 -3.13 7.75 -4.36
CA MET A 317 -3.34 6.68 -3.38
C MET A 317 -2.96 7.12 -1.97
N ALA A 318 -1.83 7.81 -1.81
CA ALA A 318 -1.39 8.33 -0.51
C ALA A 318 -2.41 9.30 0.10
N ARG A 319 -3.01 10.19 -0.71
CA ARG A 319 -4.11 11.07 -0.28
C ARG A 319 -5.39 10.31 0.07
N ALA A 320 -5.58 9.13 -0.49
CA ALA A 320 -6.70 8.25 -0.18
C ALA A 320 -6.45 7.32 1.03
N GLY A 321 -5.35 7.52 1.78
CA GLY A 321 -5.02 6.75 2.97
C GLY A 321 -4.17 5.50 2.71
N THR A 322 -3.56 5.38 1.53
CA THR A 322 -2.75 4.20 1.17
C THR A 322 -1.35 4.61 0.77
N ILE A 323 -0.35 4.27 1.58
CA ILE A 323 1.07 4.49 1.26
C ILE A 323 1.58 3.27 0.49
N VAL A 324 2.00 3.47 -0.75
CA VAL A 324 2.62 2.44 -1.59
C VAL A 324 4.13 2.51 -1.42
N ARG A 325 4.76 1.39 -1.07
CA ARG A 325 6.21 1.29 -0.87
C ARG A 325 6.96 0.87 -2.12
N ARG A 326 6.31 0.11 -3.00
CA ARG A 326 6.90 -0.38 -4.25
C ARG A 326 6.02 -0.01 -5.44
N LEU A 327 6.57 0.68 -6.43
CA LEU A 327 5.83 1.08 -7.63
C LEU A 327 5.17 -0.08 -8.38
N PRO A 328 5.81 -1.26 -8.53
CA PRO A 328 5.18 -2.41 -9.19
C PRO A 328 3.86 -2.83 -8.58
N SER A 329 3.68 -2.62 -7.28
CA SER A 329 2.47 -3.02 -6.54
C SER A 329 1.22 -2.27 -7.00
N VAL A 330 1.36 -1.06 -7.55
CA VAL A 330 0.24 -0.29 -8.12
C VAL A 330 -0.39 -1.01 -9.32
N GLU A 331 0.44 -1.56 -10.19
CA GLU A 331 -0.02 -2.34 -11.34
C GLU A 331 -0.71 -3.63 -10.91
N THR A 332 -0.07 -4.34 -9.98
CA THR A 332 -0.57 -5.62 -9.46
C THR A 332 -1.88 -5.44 -8.71
N LEU A 333 -2.05 -4.32 -8.00
CA LEU A 333 -3.26 -4.00 -7.24
C LEU A 333 -4.51 -3.96 -8.12
N GLY A 334 -4.40 -3.40 -9.33
CA GLY A 334 -5.49 -3.39 -10.31
C GLY A 334 -5.90 -4.78 -10.82
N ALA A 335 -5.03 -5.78 -10.66
CA ALA A 335 -5.26 -7.17 -11.07
C ALA A 335 -5.70 -8.08 -9.92
N VAL A 336 -5.76 -7.60 -8.68
CA VAL A 336 -6.13 -8.38 -7.50
C VAL A 336 -7.49 -9.06 -7.71
N SER A 337 -7.50 -10.39 -7.54
CA SER A 337 -8.69 -11.24 -7.65
C SER A 337 -9.12 -11.84 -6.30
N VAL A 338 -8.21 -11.88 -5.32
CA VAL A 338 -8.49 -12.39 -3.97
C VAL A 338 -7.84 -11.46 -2.95
N VAL A 339 -8.62 -11.04 -1.95
CA VAL A 339 -8.13 -10.33 -0.77
C VAL A 339 -8.21 -11.29 0.42
N CYS A 340 -7.05 -11.74 0.90
CA CYS A 340 -6.90 -12.49 2.13
C CYS A 340 -6.77 -11.51 3.30
N SER A 341 -7.59 -11.64 4.30
CA SER A 341 -7.58 -10.74 5.45
C SER A 341 -7.48 -11.51 6.75
N ASP A 342 -6.57 -11.08 7.63
CA ASP A 342 -6.69 -11.46 9.04
C ASP A 342 -8.00 -10.88 9.60
N LYS A 343 -8.59 -11.58 10.57
CA LYS A 343 -9.81 -11.13 11.22
C LYS A 343 -9.52 -9.94 12.15
N THR A 344 -8.58 -10.16 13.07
CA THR A 344 -8.32 -9.25 14.21
C THR A 344 -7.60 -7.99 13.74
N GLY A 345 -8.04 -6.82 14.21
CA GLY A 345 -7.42 -5.55 13.85
C GLY A 345 -7.70 -5.06 12.43
N THR A 346 -8.07 -5.96 11.51
CA THR A 346 -8.34 -5.64 10.09
C THR A 346 -9.84 -5.60 9.79
N LEU A 347 -10.52 -6.74 9.90
CA LEU A 347 -11.97 -6.84 9.67
C LEU A 347 -12.78 -6.46 10.91
N THR A 348 -12.17 -6.59 12.10
CA THR A 348 -12.75 -6.25 13.38
C THR A 348 -12.02 -5.08 14.03
N LYS A 349 -12.61 -4.50 15.08
CA LYS A 349 -12.06 -3.32 15.77
C LYS A 349 -10.81 -3.63 16.60
N ASN A 350 -10.51 -4.90 16.88
CA ASN A 350 -9.52 -5.36 17.85
C ASN A 350 -9.84 -4.86 19.28
N GLU A 351 -11.11 -4.71 19.57
CA GLU A 351 -11.59 -4.20 20.85
C GLU A 351 -12.77 -5.04 21.30
N MET A 352 -12.60 -5.75 22.43
CA MET A 352 -13.70 -6.52 23.00
C MET A 352 -14.81 -5.57 23.44
N THR A 353 -16.03 -5.86 23.03
CA THR A 353 -17.22 -5.07 23.36
C THR A 353 -18.33 -5.98 23.83
N VAL A 354 -19.04 -5.62 24.90
CA VAL A 354 -20.26 -6.31 25.31
C VAL A 354 -21.36 -5.92 24.34
N THR A 355 -21.86 -6.88 23.58
CA THR A 355 -22.90 -6.63 22.58
C THR A 355 -24.28 -6.95 23.10
N THR A 356 -24.36 -7.91 24.01
CA THR A 356 -25.64 -8.35 24.61
C THR A 356 -25.45 -8.73 26.07
N CYS A 357 -26.50 -8.56 26.86
CA CYS A 357 -26.60 -9.12 28.22
C CYS A 357 -27.90 -9.89 28.39
N TYR A 358 -27.88 -10.94 29.21
CA TYR A 358 -29.04 -11.73 29.57
C TYR A 358 -29.35 -11.51 31.04
N VAL A 359 -30.46 -10.88 31.30
CA VAL A 359 -30.93 -10.51 32.63
C VAL A 359 -32.44 -10.81 32.72
N ASN A 360 -32.90 -11.29 33.82
CA ASN A 360 -34.35 -11.50 34.07
C ASN A 360 -35.06 -12.25 32.93
N ARG A 361 -34.48 -13.37 32.48
CA ARG A 361 -34.96 -14.25 31.38
C ARG A 361 -34.98 -13.63 29.97
N GLN A 362 -34.47 -12.43 29.79
CA GLN A 362 -34.47 -11.75 28.50
C GLN A 362 -33.08 -11.29 28.13
N GLU A 363 -32.87 -11.25 26.83
CA GLU A 363 -31.64 -10.73 26.23
C GLU A 363 -31.83 -9.25 25.85
N TYR A 364 -30.88 -8.41 26.18
CA TYR A 364 -30.86 -6.97 25.92
C TYR A 364 -29.56 -6.57 25.25
N THR A 365 -29.65 -5.65 24.33
CA THR A 365 -28.50 -4.86 23.91
C THR A 365 -28.19 -3.77 24.95
N GLU A 366 -27.01 -3.19 24.90
CA GLU A 366 -26.61 -2.09 25.78
C GLU A 366 -27.68 -0.96 25.84
N GLN A 367 -28.15 -0.52 24.65
CA GLN A 367 -29.11 0.57 24.52
C GLN A 367 -30.49 0.19 25.06
N GLU A 368 -30.88 -1.05 24.88
CA GLU A 368 -32.16 -1.56 25.38
C GLU A 368 -32.13 -1.68 26.91
N LEU A 369 -31.03 -2.19 27.48
CA LEU A 369 -30.87 -2.26 28.93
C LEU A 369 -30.92 -0.87 29.59
N ALA A 370 -30.21 0.09 29.02
CA ALA A 370 -30.19 1.45 29.52
C ALA A 370 -31.58 2.14 29.54
N ARG A 371 -32.49 1.73 28.63
CA ARG A 371 -33.84 2.29 28.50
C ARG A 371 -34.95 1.45 29.12
N SER A 372 -34.67 0.21 29.55
CA SER A 372 -35.67 -0.75 29.99
C SER A 372 -36.17 -0.44 31.40
N LYS A 373 -37.37 -0.93 31.72
CA LYS A 373 -37.92 -0.96 33.10
C LYS A 373 -37.13 -1.92 34.01
N GLU A 374 -36.42 -2.87 33.45
CA GLU A 374 -35.56 -3.87 34.07
C GLU A 374 -34.19 -3.32 34.51
N ARG A 375 -34.06 -2.00 34.46
CA ARG A 375 -32.82 -1.30 34.79
C ARG A 375 -32.29 -1.63 36.19
N GLU A 376 -33.16 -1.86 37.16
CA GLU A 376 -32.72 -2.14 38.53
C GLU A 376 -32.06 -3.52 38.65
N VAL A 377 -32.60 -4.56 38.02
CA VAL A 377 -31.97 -5.91 37.98
C VAL A 377 -30.69 -5.89 37.19
N GLY A 378 -30.71 -5.24 36.04
CA GLY A 378 -29.52 -5.02 35.20
C GLY A 378 -28.45 -4.21 35.92
N LYS A 379 -28.86 -3.21 36.73
CA LYS A 379 -27.95 -2.37 37.52
C LYS A 379 -27.12 -3.18 38.51
N ARG A 380 -27.75 -4.20 39.19
CA ARG A 380 -27.00 -5.05 40.10
C ARG A 380 -25.94 -5.90 39.37
N LEU A 381 -26.23 -6.38 38.17
CA LEU A 381 -25.25 -7.07 37.34
C LEU A 381 -24.09 -6.12 36.93
N LEU A 382 -24.41 -4.90 36.52
CA LEU A 382 -23.42 -3.87 36.16
C LEU A 382 -22.57 -3.47 37.37
N GLU A 383 -23.17 -3.35 38.58
CA GLU A 383 -22.45 -3.10 39.85
C GLU A 383 -21.42 -4.21 40.12
N VAL A 384 -21.82 -5.49 39.96
CA VAL A 384 -20.92 -6.63 40.15
C VAL A 384 -19.76 -6.58 39.12
N PHE A 385 -20.03 -6.29 37.85
CA PHE A 385 -18.97 -6.19 36.85
C PHE A 385 -18.03 -4.99 37.09
N ALA A 386 -18.58 -3.86 37.54
CA ALA A 386 -17.81 -2.66 37.86
C ALA A 386 -16.89 -2.86 39.08
N LEU A 387 -17.42 -3.52 40.12
CA LEU A 387 -16.71 -3.75 41.39
C LEU A 387 -15.68 -4.90 41.27
N CYS A 388 -16.07 -5.99 40.59
CA CYS A 388 -15.21 -7.15 40.38
C CYS A 388 -14.33 -6.97 39.13
N SER A 389 -13.59 -5.87 39.03
CA SER A 389 -12.69 -5.56 37.88
C SER A 389 -11.53 -4.69 38.35
N ASP A 390 -10.37 -4.87 37.68
CA ASP A 390 -9.17 -4.06 37.88
C ASP A 390 -8.97 -3.05 36.75
N ALA A 391 -9.81 -3.08 35.69
CA ALA A 391 -9.72 -2.20 34.56
C ALA A 391 -10.14 -0.76 34.88
N GLY A 392 -9.48 0.18 34.20
CA GLY A 392 -9.89 1.57 34.01
C GLY A 392 -10.23 1.82 32.55
N GLU A 393 -10.37 3.10 32.18
CA GLU A 393 -10.69 3.51 30.81
C GLU A 393 -9.64 3.01 29.78
N THR A 394 -8.36 3.11 30.12
CA THR A 394 -7.24 2.75 29.24
C THR A 394 -6.37 1.62 29.76
N VAL A 395 -6.57 1.15 30.98
CA VAL A 395 -5.72 0.16 31.65
C VAL A 395 -6.54 -1.08 31.97
N GLY A 396 -5.96 -2.26 31.78
CA GLY A 396 -6.57 -3.55 32.13
C GLY A 396 -6.69 -4.51 30.96
N ASP A 397 -7.06 -5.76 31.23
CA ASP A 397 -7.33 -6.77 30.21
C ASP A 397 -8.51 -6.38 29.30
N ALA A 398 -8.45 -6.78 28.03
CA ALA A 398 -9.46 -6.44 27.03
C ALA A 398 -10.89 -6.83 27.45
N THR A 399 -11.05 -7.97 28.13
CA THR A 399 -12.34 -8.45 28.66
C THR A 399 -12.86 -7.55 29.76
N GLU A 400 -11.98 -7.10 30.66
CA GLU A 400 -12.34 -6.21 31.76
C GLU A 400 -12.65 -4.80 31.27
N ARG A 401 -11.91 -4.28 30.29
CA ARG A 401 -12.21 -3.00 29.64
C ARG A 401 -13.57 -3.02 28.94
N ALA A 402 -13.92 -4.15 28.29
CA ALA A 402 -15.25 -4.32 27.69
C ALA A 402 -16.38 -4.19 28.72
N LEU A 403 -16.21 -4.81 29.90
CA LEU A 403 -17.17 -4.69 30.98
C LEU A 403 -17.20 -3.28 31.59
N TYR A 404 -16.05 -2.62 31.70
CA TYR A 404 -15.95 -1.24 32.18
C TYR A 404 -16.72 -0.28 31.25
N GLY A 405 -16.46 -0.31 29.95
CA GLY A 405 -17.18 0.51 28.98
C GLY A 405 -18.68 0.21 28.94
N PHE A 406 -19.07 -1.06 29.05
CA PHE A 406 -20.48 -1.45 29.12
C PHE A 406 -21.18 -0.85 30.34
N CYS A 407 -20.53 -0.85 31.51
CA CYS A 407 -21.08 -0.22 32.71
C CYS A 407 -21.29 1.28 32.51
N GLU A 408 -20.27 2.00 31.97
CA GLU A 408 -20.37 3.44 31.73
C GLU A 408 -21.47 3.80 30.74
N ASN A 409 -21.55 3.07 29.61
CA ASN A 409 -22.57 3.29 28.59
C ASN A 409 -23.99 3.03 29.09
N CYS A 410 -24.14 2.10 30.06
CA CYS A 410 -25.41 1.89 30.75
C CYS A 410 -25.67 2.89 31.90
N GLY A 411 -24.80 3.88 32.09
CA GLY A 411 -24.95 4.93 33.10
C GLY A 411 -24.53 4.55 34.49
N VAL A 412 -23.73 3.50 34.67
CA VAL A 412 -23.15 3.03 35.93
C VAL A 412 -21.66 3.35 35.93
N SER A 413 -21.20 4.37 36.66
CA SER A 413 -19.79 4.73 36.73
C SER A 413 -19.00 3.79 37.64
N PRO A 414 -18.06 2.98 37.11
CA PRO A 414 -17.25 2.08 37.91
C PRO A 414 -16.39 2.80 38.97
N GLU A 415 -15.84 3.97 38.60
CA GLU A 415 -15.03 4.75 39.52
C GLU A 415 -15.83 5.25 40.75
N HIS A 416 -17.06 5.75 40.49
CA HIS A 416 -17.93 6.22 41.56
C HIS A 416 -18.33 5.08 42.50
N LEU A 417 -18.62 3.90 41.91
CA LEU A 417 -18.97 2.69 42.71
C LEU A 417 -17.81 2.21 43.58
N ARG A 418 -16.58 2.18 43.00
CA ARG A 418 -15.37 1.76 43.73
C ARG A 418 -15.04 2.71 44.89
N ARG A 419 -15.31 4.01 44.74
CA ARG A 419 -15.19 5.00 45.86
C ARG A 419 -16.26 4.81 46.89
N ARG A 420 -17.50 4.50 46.48
CA ARG A 420 -18.63 4.28 47.38
C ARG A 420 -18.56 2.96 48.14
N TYR A 421 -18.06 1.91 47.52
CA TYR A 421 -17.93 0.56 48.07
C TYR A 421 -16.46 0.12 47.99
N PRO A 422 -15.65 0.50 48.99
CA PRO A 422 -14.23 0.19 48.98
C PRO A 422 -13.96 -1.29 49.00
N ARG A 423 -12.98 -1.76 48.21
CA ARG A 423 -12.54 -3.15 48.17
C ARG A 423 -11.83 -3.49 49.47
N LYS A 424 -12.26 -4.55 50.17
CA LYS A 424 -11.66 -5.07 51.42
C LYS A 424 -10.87 -6.34 51.21
N GLY A 425 -11.09 -7.03 50.12
CA GLY A 425 -10.36 -8.25 49.79
C GLY A 425 -10.67 -8.74 48.40
N GLU A 426 -9.81 -9.65 47.94
CA GLU A 426 -9.95 -10.24 46.60
C GLU A 426 -9.38 -11.64 46.53
N ILE A 427 -9.91 -12.41 45.59
CA ILE A 427 -9.31 -13.62 45.03
C ILE A 427 -9.12 -13.34 43.55
N PRO A 428 -7.88 -13.09 43.08
CA PRO A 428 -7.60 -12.71 41.70
C PRO A 428 -8.10 -13.75 40.72
N PHE A 429 -8.20 -13.33 39.43
CA PHE A 429 -8.50 -14.24 38.34
C PHE A 429 -7.42 -15.32 38.24
N ASP A 430 -7.86 -16.51 37.98
CA ASP A 430 -6.98 -17.67 37.81
C ASP A 430 -7.57 -18.52 36.67
N SER A 431 -6.73 -18.90 35.71
CA SER A 431 -7.14 -19.61 34.49
C SER A 431 -7.72 -21.00 34.76
N ASP A 432 -7.28 -21.67 35.80
CA ASP A 432 -7.79 -22.99 36.20
C ASP A 432 -9.14 -22.86 36.93
N ARG A 433 -9.26 -21.83 37.72
CA ARG A 433 -10.50 -21.49 38.45
C ARG A 433 -11.55 -20.84 37.55
N LYS A 434 -11.11 -20.14 36.46
CA LYS A 434 -11.92 -19.39 35.48
C LYS A 434 -12.86 -18.36 36.08
N ARG A 435 -12.49 -17.74 37.22
CA ARG A 435 -13.27 -16.72 37.91
C ARG A 435 -12.43 -15.83 38.81
N MET A 436 -12.96 -14.63 39.06
CA MET A 436 -12.43 -13.63 39.97
C MET A 436 -13.47 -13.29 41.02
N THR A 437 -13.05 -12.95 42.23
CA THR A 437 -13.91 -12.59 43.35
C THR A 437 -13.35 -11.37 44.05
N THR A 438 -14.18 -10.37 44.29
CA THR A 438 -13.84 -9.21 45.12
C THR A 438 -14.85 -9.03 46.25
N VAL A 439 -14.39 -8.52 47.39
CA VAL A 439 -15.21 -8.29 48.59
C VAL A 439 -15.26 -6.79 48.84
N HIS A 440 -16.48 -6.27 49.01
CA HIS A 440 -16.70 -4.83 49.18
C HIS A 440 -17.57 -4.57 50.40
N GLU A 441 -17.33 -3.44 51.10
CA GLU A 441 -18.11 -2.93 52.19
C GLU A 441 -19.33 -2.16 51.67
N GLN A 442 -20.51 -2.53 52.12
CA GLN A 442 -21.77 -1.89 51.77
C GLN A 442 -22.55 -1.55 53.07
N GLY A 443 -22.19 -0.46 53.71
CA GLY A 443 -22.72 -0.07 55.02
C GLY A 443 -22.30 -1.06 56.12
N GLU A 444 -23.24 -1.60 56.86
CA GLU A 444 -22.94 -2.59 57.90
C GLU A 444 -22.71 -4.02 57.36
N ASN A 445 -23.07 -4.27 56.10
CA ASN A 445 -22.92 -5.56 55.43
C ASN A 445 -21.75 -5.55 54.45
N TRP A 446 -21.26 -6.72 54.15
CA TRP A 446 -20.25 -6.92 53.10
C TRP A 446 -20.85 -7.73 51.95
N ILE A 447 -20.41 -7.49 50.76
CA ILE A 447 -20.80 -8.24 49.57
C ILE A 447 -19.57 -8.88 48.92
N SER A 448 -19.73 -10.14 48.49
CA SER A 448 -18.79 -10.82 47.59
C SER A 448 -19.33 -10.74 46.18
N CYS A 449 -18.60 -10.07 45.29
CA CYS A 449 -18.89 -9.97 43.86
C CYS A 449 -18.03 -10.98 43.10
N VAL A 450 -18.68 -11.80 42.27
CA VAL A 450 -17.99 -12.86 41.51
C VAL A 450 -18.31 -12.75 40.04
N LYS A 451 -17.27 -12.74 39.18
CA LYS A 451 -17.41 -12.85 37.72
C LYS A 451 -16.58 -14.01 37.20
N GLY A 452 -17.00 -14.65 36.10
CA GLY A 452 -16.23 -15.72 35.50
C GLY A 452 -16.98 -16.53 34.46
N ALA A 453 -16.42 -17.70 34.12
CA ALA A 453 -17.02 -18.61 33.17
C ALA A 453 -18.41 -19.07 33.63
N PRO A 454 -19.44 -19.00 32.77
CA PRO A 454 -20.82 -19.23 33.16
C PRO A 454 -21.06 -20.62 33.76
N ASP A 455 -20.43 -21.65 33.17
CA ASP A 455 -20.52 -23.05 33.63
C ASP A 455 -19.94 -23.25 35.03
N VAL A 456 -18.94 -22.45 35.40
CA VAL A 456 -18.30 -22.48 36.71
C VAL A 456 -19.12 -21.71 37.74
N ILE A 457 -19.60 -20.52 37.39
CA ILE A 457 -20.40 -19.66 38.27
C ILE A 457 -21.74 -20.32 38.57
N LEU A 458 -22.43 -20.82 37.53
CA LEU A 458 -23.75 -21.41 37.65
C LEU A 458 -23.78 -22.62 38.62
N LYS A 459 -22.72 -23.45 38.63
CA LYS A 459 -22.59 -24.57 39.60
C LYS A 459 -22.49 -24.12 41.04
N ARG A 460 -22.11 -22.88 41.32
CA ARG A 460 -21.93 -22.29 42.65
C ARG A 460 -23.12 -21.45 43.08
N CYS A 461 -24.06 -21.19 42.18
CA CYS A 461 -25.29 -20.47 42.45
C CYS A 461 -26.34 -21.40 43.03
N ARG A 462 -26.95 -20.98 44.12
CA ARG A 462 -28.12 -21.61 44.75
C ARG A 462 -29.38 -20.80 44.51
N TYR A 463 -29.24 -19.53 44.26
CA TYR A 463 -30.32 -18.57 44.09
C TYR A 463 -30.09 -17.80 42.77
N GLU A 464 -31.16 -17.20 42.26
CA GLU A 464 -31.13 -16.18 41.19
C GLU A 464 -31.93 -14.95 41.65
N MET A 465 -31.62 -13.82 41.03
CA MET A 465 -32.40 -12.59 41.20
C MET A 465 -33.42 -12.50 40.08
N GLU A 466 -34.70 -12.46 40.40
CA GLU A 466 -35.82 -12.31 39.47
C GLU A 466 -36.72 -11.17 39.99
N GLU A 467 -36.96 -10.15 39.19
CA GLU A 467 -37.74 -8.95 39.53
C GLU A 467 -37.42 -8.39 40.95
N ASP A 468 -36.14 -8.20 41.24
CA ASP A 468 -35.59 -7.71 42.53
C ASP A 468 -35.84 -8.64 43.74
N LYS A 469 -36.25 -9.88 43.52
CA LYS A 469 -36.41 -10.89 44.55
C LYS A 469 -35.38 -12.00 44.38
N ILE A 470 -34.85 -12.45 45.52
CA ILE A 470 -33.97 -13.62 45.57
C ILE A 470 -34.82 -14.85 45.60
N VAL A 471 -34.77 -15.68 44.54
CA VAL A 471 -35.52 -16.92 44.43
C VAL A 471 -34.58 -18.11 44.32
N PRO A 472 -34.98 -19.32 44.76
CA PRO A 472 -34.16 -20.51 44.58
C PRO A 472 -33.97 -20.84 43.11
N LEU A 473 -32.72 -21.16 42.71
CA LEU A 473 -32.40 -21.57 41.35
C LEU A 473 -32.81 -23.04 41.12
N THR A 474 -33.93 -23.27 40.43
CA THR A 474 -34.45 -24.62 40.15
C THR A 474 -33.60 -25.33 39.07
N ARG A 475 -33.82 -26.66 38.93
CA ARG A 475 -33.12 -27.43 37.87
C ARG A 475 -33.57 -27.00 36.48
N GLU A 476 -34.87 -26.77 36.30
CA GLU A 476 -35.46 -26.30 35.04
C GLU A 476 -34.86 -24.97 34.66
N ARG A 477 -34.76 -24.04 35.59
CA ARG A 477 -34.21 -22.72 35.36
C ARG A 477 -32.72 -22.75 35.00
N ARG A 478 -31.98 -23.64 35.65
CA ARG A 478 -30.56 -23.88 35.33
C ARG A 478 -30.40 -24.36 33.89
N THR A 479 -31.23 -25.28 33.44
CA THR A 479 -31.22 -25.77 32.04
C THR A 479 -31.57 -24.69 31.05
N GLU A 480 -32.50 -23.77 31.36
CA GLU A 480 -32.80 -22.61 30.54
C GLU A 480 -31.58 -21.68 30.38
N ILE A 481 -30.88 -21.37 31.46
CA ILE A 481 -29.67 -20.54 31.45
C ILE A 481 -28.54 -21.25 30.65
N GLU A 482 -28.36 -22.55 30.81
CA GLU A 482 -27.40 -23.36 30.07
C GLU A 482 -27.70 -23.35 28.56
N ALA A 483 -28.98 -23.41 28.18
CA ALA A 483 -29.42 -23.28 26.79
C ALA A 483 -29.12 -21.87 26.24
N GLU A 484 -29.30 -20.82 27.08
CA GLU A 484 -28.97 -19.47 26.70
C GLU A 484 -27.47 -19.27 26.51
N ILE A 485 -26.64 -19.77 27.41
CA ILE A 485 -25.17 -19.78 27.27
C ILE A 485 -24.77 -20.43 25.94
N THR A 486 -25.39 -21.57 25.61
CA THR A 486 -25.14 -22.27 24.34
C THR A 486 -25.56 -21.42 23.15
N ARG A 487 -26.70 -20.74 23.21
CA ARG A 487 -27.21 -19.86 22.15
C ARG A 487 -26.31 -18.64 21.92
N MET A 488 -25.89 -17.99 23.02
CA MET A 488 -24.93 -16.87 22.96
C MET A 488 -23.58 -17.34 22.42
N SER A 489 -23.07 -18.48 22.84
CA SER A 489 -21.80 -19.06 22.35
C SER A 489 -21.89 -19.46 20.88
N ALA A 490 -23.03 -19.94 20.39
CA ALA A 490 -23.26 -20.24 18.96
C ALA A 490 -23.23 -18.99 18.07
N ARG A 491 -23.46 -17.80 18.65
CA ARG A 491 -23.28 -16.49 17.98
C ARG A 491 -21.86 -15.95 18.12
N ALA A 492 -20.91 -16.79 18.54
CA ALA A 492 -19.51 -16.44 18.76
C ALA A 492 -19.28 -15.41 19.89
N LEU A 493 -20.19 -15.31 20.82
CA LEU A 493 -20.01 -14.45 21.99
C LEU A 493 -19.16 -15.16 23.05
N ARG A 494 -18.18 -14.44 23.58
CA ARG A 494 -17.53 -14.82 24.83
C ARG A 494 -18.47 -14.45 25.97
N VAL A 495 -18.98 -15.45 26.67
CA VAL A 495 -19.96 -15.24 27.71
C VAL A 495 -19.29 -15.23 29.09
N LEU A 496 -19.60 -14.22 29.89
CA LEU A 496 -19.26 -14.14 31.29
C LEU A 496 -20.53 -14.07 32.16
N ALA A 497 -20.51 -14.74 33.30
CA ALA A 497 -21.56 -14.66 34.30
C ALA A 497 -21.18 -13.72 35.44
N GLY A 498 -22.15 -12.98 35.96
CA GLY A 498 -22.07 -12.19 37.18
C GLY A 498 -22.95 -12.80 38.28
N ALA A 499 -22.38 -12.89 39.44
CA ALA A 499 -23.09 -13.35 40.65
C ALA A 499 -22.59 -12.62 41.89
N TYR A 500 -23.38 -12.62 42.96
CA TYR A 500 -22.96 -12.02 44.22
C TYR A 500 -23.45 -12.84 45.42
N ARG A 501 -22.92 -12.51 46.57
CA ARG A 501 -23.37 -13.03 47.85
C ARG A 501 -23.29 -11.96 48.91
N GLU A 502 -24.31 -11.85 49.78
CA GLU A 502 -24.29 -11.04 50.98
C GLU A 502 -23.60 -11.78 52.14
N LEU A 503 -22.73 -11.08 52.83
CA LEU A 503 -21.94 -11.57 53.93
C LEU A 503 -22.41 -10.88 55.20
N GLN A 504 -22.88 -11.67 56.19
CA GLN A 504 -23.45 -11.15 57.44
C GLN A 504 -22.42 -10.68 58.47
N THR A 505 -21.12 -10.88 58.21
CA THR A 505 -20.05 -10.51 59.15
C THR A 505 -19.07 -9.56 58.46
N GLY A 506 -18.81 -8.39 59.06
CA GLY A 506 -17.87 -7.37 58.61
C GLY A 506 -16.38 -7.78 58.71
N LYS A 507 -16.04 -9.05 58.50
CA LYS A 507 -14.65 -9.54 58.49
C LYS A 507 -14.42 -10.49 57.34
N MET A 508 -13.25 -10.34 56.71
CA MET A 508 -12.78 -11.34 55.76
C MET A 508 -12.66 -12.71 56.48
N PRO A 509 -13.06 -13.79 55.80
CA PRO A 509 -12.84 -15.12 56.33
C PRO A 509 -11.35 -15.38 56.56
N ASP A 510 -11.01 -15.72 57.82
CA ASP A 510 -9.66 -16.09 58.21
C ASP A 510 -9.30 -17.49 57.70
N GLY A 511 -8.08 -17.67 57.18
CA GLY A 511 -7.55 -18.98 56.85
C GLY A 511 -6.93 -19.11 55.46
N LYS A 512 -6.50 -20.36 55.13
CA LYS A 512 -5.93 -20.67 53.84
C LYS A 512 -6.92 -20.37 52.71
N ARG A 513 -6.40 -20.00 51.51
CA ARG A 513 -7.16 -19.62 50.30
C ARG A 513 -8.34 -20.56 49.98
N GLU A 514 -8.18 -21.87 50.23
CA GLU A 514 -9.24 -22.87 50.01
C GLU A 514 -10.47 -22.66 50.91
N LYS A 515 -10.27 -22.27 52.20
CA LYS A 515 -11.33 -21.98 53.15
C LYS A 515 -12.06 -20.67 52.82
N GLN A 516 -11.32 -19.67 52.35
CA GLN A 516 -11.89 -18.41 51.90
C GLN A 516 -12.76 -18.61 50.64
N VAL A 517 -12.29 -19.39 49.65
CA VAL A 517 -13.05 -19.78 48.46
C VAL A 517 -14.37 -20.46 48.83
N GLY A 518 -14.34 -21.40 49.78
CA GLY A 518 -15.54 -22.09 50.22
C GLY A 518 -16.58 -21.17 50.88
N GLN A 519 -16.16 -20.09 51.50
CA GLN A 519 -17.06 -19.15 52.18
C GLN A 519 -17.53 -18.01 51.25
N LEU A 520 -16.73 -17.54 50.33
CA LEU A 520 -17.01 -16.40 49.46
C LEU A 520 -17.70 -16.77 48.14
N GLU A 521 -17.47 -17.97 47.64
CA GLU A 521 -17.88 -18.40 46.29
C GLU A 521 -18.92 -19.53 46.26
N GLN A 522 -19.62 -19.81 47.37
CA GLN A 522 -20.69 -20.77 47.41
C GLN A 522 -22.02 -20.12 47.82
N ASN A 523 -23.13 -20.75 47.44
CA ASN A 523 -24.47 -20.21 47.61
C ASN A 523 -24.63 -18.81 47.02
N LEU A 524 -24.07 -18.61 45.84
CA LEU A 524 -24.15 -17.34 45.09
C LEU A 524 -25.56 -17.11 44.59
N ILE A 525 -25.87 -15.83 44.37
CA ILE A 525 -27.09 -15.35 43.72
C ILE A 525 -26.70 -15.00 42.27
N PHE A 526 -27.24 -15.72 41.31
CA PHE A 526 -27.04 -15.48 39.90
C PHE A 526 -27.76 -14.20 39.49
N LEU A 527 -27.08 -13.32 38.72
CA LEU A 527 -27.62 -12.05 38.25
C LEU A 527 -27.87 -12.06 36.72
N GLY A 528 -26.97 -12.64 35.97
CA GLY A 528 -27.07 -12.61 34.50
C GLY A 528 -25.76 -12.95 33.79
N LEU A 529 -25.82 -12.79 32.46
CA LEU A 529 -24.72 -13.07 31.58
C LEU A 529 -24.39 -11.81 30.77
N ALA A 530 -23.10 -11.59 30.46
CA ALA A 530 -22.64 -10.63 29.49
C ALA A 530 -21.99 -11.38 28.30
N GLY A 531 -22.49 -11.14 27.11
CA GLY A 531 -21.95 -11.66 25.86
C GLY A 531 -21.15 -10.60 25.16
N MET A 532 -19.88 -10.89 24.91
CA MET A 532 -18.95 -9.96 24.29
C MET A 532 -18.24 -10.57 23.09
N MET A 533 -17.86 -9.74 22.14
CA MET A 533 -17.08 -10.10 20.98
C MET A 533 -16.24 -8.91 20.53
N ASP A 534 -15.26 -9.18 19.68
CA ASP A 534 -14.60 -8.15 18.90
C ASP A 534 -15.47 -7.87 17.65
N PRO A 535 -16.20 -6.75 17.59
CA PRO A 535 -17.21 -6.53 16.56
C PRO A 535 -16.58 -6.22 15.21
N PRO A 536 -17.22 -6.63 14.10
CA PRO A 536 -16.82 -6.21 12.77
C PRO A 536 -16.83 -4.67 12.66
N ARG A 537 -15.90 -4.14 11.89
CA ARG A 537 -15.92 -2.72 11.52
C ARG A 537 -17.12 -2.46 10.60
N GLU A 538 -17.85 -1.38 10.82
CA GLU A 538 -19.04 -1.03 9.99
C GLU A 538 -18.70 -0.91 8.50
N ALA A 539 -17.55 -0.34 8.18
CA ALA A 539 -17.10 -0.19 6.80
C ALA A 539 -16.69 -1.51 6.13
N ALA A 540 -16.36 -2.56 6.89
CA ALA A 540 -15.86 -3.83 6.33
C ALA A 540 -16.93 -4.58 5.52
N ALA A 541 -18.18 -4.60 5.98
CA ALA A 541 -19.28 -5.25 5.27
C ALA A 541 -19.54 -4.59 3.90
N GLY A 542 -19.52 -3.24 3.86
CA GLY A 542 -19.65 -2.48 2.62
C GLY A 542 -18.51 -2.76 1.63
N ALA A 543 -17.28 -2.87 2.14
CA ALA A 543 -16.11 -3.19 1.33
C ALA A 543 -16.17 -4.62 0.75
N VAL A 544 -16.56 -5.61 1.55
CA VAL A 544 -16.74 -7.00 1.08
C VAL A 544 -17.79 -7.08 -0.04
N GLU A 545 -18.90 -6.34 0.09
CA GLU A 545 -19.91 -6.28 -0.96
C GLU A 545 -19.38 -5.58 -2.23
N ALA A 546 -18.60 -4.51 -2.08
CA ALA A 546 -17.96 -3.84 -3.21
C ALA A 546 -16.94 -4.76 -3.92
N PHE A 547 -16.13 -5.51 -3.16
CA PHE A 547 -15.24 -6.53 -3.73
C PHE A 547 -16.01 -7.59 -4.51
N ARG A 548 -17.12 -8.08 -3.96
CA ARG A 548 -17.97 -9.07 -4.64
C ARG A 548 -18.51 -8.55 -5.97
N ARG A 549 -18.94 -7.28 -6.02
CA ARG A 549 -19.37 -6.61 -7.27
C ARG A 549 -18.24 -6.49 -8.28
N ALA A 550 -17.03 -6.26 -7.79
CA ALA A 550 -15.81 -6.16 -8.58
C ALA A 550 -15.21 -7.53 -8.96
N SER A 551 -15.91 -8.63 -8.67
CA SER A 551 -15.45 -10.02 -8.86
C SER A 551 -14.13 -10.29 -8.11
N VAL A 552 -13.92 -9.63 -6.98
CA VAL A 552 -12.80 -9.86 -6.07
C VAL A 552 -13.31 -10.68 -4.89
N ARG A 553 -12.72 -11.83 -4.65
CA ARG A 553 -13.10 -12.71 -3.54
C ARG A 553 -12.43 -12.27 -2.25
N THR A 554 -13.18 -12.22 -1.16
CA THR A 554 -12.61 -12.01 0.18
C THR A 554 -12.45 -13.36 0.88
N VAL A 555 -11.28 -13.61 1.45
CA VAL A 555 -10.92 -14.80 2.24
C VAL A 555 -10.50 -14.35 3.62
N MET A 556 -11.19 -14.84 4.66
CA MET A 556 -10.85 -14.58 6.06
C MET A 556 -9.89 -15.65 6.56
N ILE A 557 -8.80 -15.24 7.21
CA ILE A 557 -7.80 -16.14 7.79
C ILE A 557 -7.63 -15.75 9.25
N THR A 558 -7.83 -16.68 10.20
CA THR A 558 -7.80 -16.34 11.63
C THR A 558 -7.32 -17.51 12.52
N GLY A 559 -6.70 -17.17 13.65
CA GLY A 559 -6.40 -18.11 14.73
C GLY A 559 -7.63 -18.55 15.56
N ASP A 560 -8.78 -17.90 15.37
CA ASP A 560 -10.00 -18.16 16.12
C ASP A 560 -10.63 -19.53 15.81
N HIS A 561 -11.54 -19.96 16.71
CA HIS A 561 -12.35 -21.16 16.50
C HIS A 561 -13.23 -21.03 15.25
N ALA A 562 -13.46 -22.14 14.56
CA ALA A 562 -14.22 -22.16 13.30
C ALA A 562 -15.63 -21.57 13.41
N ASP A 563 -16.32 -21.78 14.53
CA ASP A 563 -17.67 -21.27 14.73
C ASP A 563 -17.68 -19.74 14.92
N THR A 564 -16.69 -19.21 15.65
CA THR A 564 -16.49 -17.76 15.82
C THR A 564 -16.16 -17.11 14.47
N ALA A 565 -15.21 -17.68 13.72
CA ALA A 565 -14.82 -17.19 12.41
C ALA A 565 -16.00 -17.19 11.44
N LEU A 566 -16.77 -18.27 11.42
CA LEU A 566 -17.93 -18.38 10.53
C LEU A 566 -19.06 -17.42 10.91
N ALA A 567 -19.29 -17.16 12.19
CA ALA A 567 -20.29 -16.20 12.64
C ALA A 567 -19.96 -14.77 12.15
N ILE A 568 -18.70 -14.35 12.30
CA ILE A 568 -18.21 -13.05 11.80
C ILE A 568 -18.24 -13.00 10.27
N ALA A 569 -17.80 -14.07 9.59
CA ALA A 569 -17.83 -14.15 8.15
C ALA A 569 -19.24 -14.04 7.56
N ARG A 570 -20.25 -14.58 8.25
CA ARG A 570 -21.68 -14.45 7.88
C ARG A 570 -22.16 -13.00 8.05
N GLN A 571 -21.81 -12.32 9.12
CA GLN A 571 -22.15 -10.92 9.33
C GLN A 571 -21.54 -10.02 8.27
N LEU A 572 -20.32 -10.31 7.82
CA LEU A 572 -19.61 -9.57 6.77
C LEU A 572 -20.01 -9.99 5.34
N GLY A 573 -20.78 -11.08 5.18
CA GLY A 573 -21.16 -11.59 3.85
C GLY A 573 -20.04 -12.34 3.11
N ILE A 574 -18.98 -12.76 3.80
CA ILE A 574 -17.83 -13.50 3.25
C ILE A 574 -18.19 -14.97 3.00
N ALA A 575 -18.87 -15.60 3.94
CA ALA A 575 -19.30 -17.00 3.85
C ALA A 575 -20.73 -17.17 4.36
N LYS A 576 -21.43 -18.19 3.84
CA LYS A 576 -22.78 -18.52 4.22
C LYS A 576 -22.89 -19.92 4.84
N ARG A 577 -22.11 -20.86 4.34
CA ARG A 577 -22.19 -22.28 4.65
C ARG A 577 -20.98 -22.73 5.47
N ARG A 578 -21.14 -23.84 6.18
CA ARG A 578 -20.05 -24.45 6.97
C ARG A 578 -18.94 -25.01 6.08
N GLU A 579 -19.28 -25.49 4.90
CA GLU A 579 -18.36 -26.09 3.92
C GLU A 579 -17.37 -25.05 3.36
N GLU A 580 -17.70 -23.77 3.42
CA GLU A 580 -16.81 -22.66 3.03
C GLU A 580 -15.76 -22.34 4.10
N CYS A 581 -15.78 -23.07 5.26
CA CYS A 581 -14.83 -22.91 6.35
C CYS A 581 -13.96 -24.16 6.51
N MET A 582 -12.63 -23.98 6.51
CA MET A 582 -11.62 -25.02 6.72
C MET A 582 -10.80 -24.69 7.96
N THR A 583 -10.50 -25.71 8.77
CA THR A 583 -9.62 -25.54 9.94
C THR A 583 -8.16 -25.85 9.62
N GLY A 584 -7.20 -25.31 10.41
CA GLY A 584 -5.79 -25.61 10.28
C GLY A 584 -5.48 -27.11 10.30
N ALA A 585 -6.15 -27.88 11.17
CA ALA A 585 -6.01 -29.33 11.20
C ALA A 585 -6.48 -30.03 9.92
N GLN A 586 -7.55 -29.55 9.29
CA GLN A 586 -7.98 -30.04 7.98
C GLN A 586 -7.00 -29.64 6.87
N LEU A 587 -6.45 -28.44 6.96
CA LEU A 587 -5.44 -27.96 6.02
C LEU A 587 -4.17 -28.83 6.07
N GLU A 588 -3.72 -29.26 7.25
CA GLU A 588 -2.54 -30.11 7.42
C GLU A 588 -2.71 -31.49 6.78
N THR A 589 -3.92 -32.03 6.72
CA THR A 589 -4.20 -33.35 6.12
C THR A 589 -4.21 -33.34 4.58
N LEU A 590 -4.27 -32.18 3.95
CA LEU A 590 -4.31 -32.03 2.49
C LEU A 590 -2.87 -31.92 1.94
N ASP A 591 -2.60 -32.59 0.86
CA ASP A 591 -1.43 -32.31 0.04
C ASP A 591 -1.62 -31.02 -0.78
N GLU A 592 -0.57 -30.57 -1.47
CA GLU A 592 -0.60 -29.31 -2.22
C GLU A 592 -1.60 -29.35 -3.39
N GLY A 593 -1.74 -30.47 -4.10
CA GLY A 593 -2.67 -30.63 -5.22
C GLY A 593 -4.12 -30.62 -4.76
N ALA A 594 -4.45 -31.39 -3.72
CA ALA A 594 -5.79 -31.41 -3.14
C ALA A 594 -6.18 -30.04 -2.55
N LEU A 595 -5.20 -29.31 -2.02
CA LEU A 595 -5.45 -27.94 -1.54
C LEU A 595 -5.76 -27.00 -2.70
N GLU A 596 -5.03 -27.07 -3.81
CA GLU A 596 -5.29 -26.22 -5.00
C GLU A 596 -6.67 -26.45 -5.58
N GLU A 597 -7.17 -27.69 -5.64
CA GLU A 597 -8.51 -28.00 -6.11
C GLU A 597 -9.60 -27.41 -5.19
N ARG A 598 -9.38 -27.43 -3.87
CA ARG A 598 -10.38 -27.00 -2.89
C ARG A 598 -10.31 -25.54 -2.53
N ILE A 599 -9.16 -24.87 -2.71
CA ILE A 599 -8.93 -23.48 -2.27
C ILE A 599 -9.95 -22.51 -2.88
N GLY A 600 -10.46 -22.80 -4.08
CA GLY A 600 -11.47 -22.00 -4.75
C GLY A 600 -12.82 -21.94 -4.03
N SER A 601 -13.16 -22.95 -3.24
CA SER A 601 -14.46 -23.07 -2.55
C SER A 601 -14.40 -22.62 -1.08
N VAL A 602 -13.22 -22.38 -0.51
CA VAL A 602 -13.03 -22.04 0.92
C VAL A 602 -12.85 -20.54 1.05
N SER A 603 -13.70 -19.90 1.84
CA SER A 603 -13.66 -18.45 2.13
C SER A 603 -13.23 -18.13 3.56
N VAL A 604 -13.15 -19.11 4.45
CA VAL A 604 -12.77 -18.93 5.86
C VAL A 604 -11.76 -20.00 6.27
N PHE A 605 -10.60 -19.58 6.78
CA PHE A 605 -9.62 -20.46 7.39
C PHE A 605 -9.50 -20.15 8.86
N ALA A 606 -9.82 -21.14 9.72
CA ALA A 606 -9.90 -21.00 11.16
C ALA A 606 -8.85 -21.84 11.88
N ARG A 607 -8.37 -21.42 13.07
CA ARG A 607 -7.29 -22.06 13.84
C ARG A 607 -6.03 -22.30 13.02
N VAL A 608 -5.61 -21.29 12.29
CA VAL A 608 -4.41 -21.36 11.42
C VAL A 608 -3.19 -20.80 12.14
N SER A 609 -2.03 -21.44 11.89
CA SER A 609 -0.71 -20.95 12.30
C SER A 609 -0.16 -19.95 11.25
N PRO A 610 0.93 -19.22 11.56
CA PRO A 610 1.62 -18.38 10.57
C PRO A 610 2.06 -19.14 9.31
N GLU A 611 2.53 -20.37 9.47
CA GLU A 611 2.93 -21.24 8.34
C GLU A 611 1.75 -21.60 7.44
N HIS A 612 0.58 -21.84 8.04
CA HIS A 612 -0.66 -22.07 7.29
C HIS A 612 -1.05 -20.85 6.45
N LYS A 613 -0.87 -19.60 6.97
CA LYS A 613 -1.14 -18.37 6.21
C LYS A 613 -0.31 -18.32 4.92
N VAL A 614 0.97 -18.62 5.01
CA VAL A 614 1.88 -18.70 3.84
C VAL A 614 1.42 -19.78 2.86
N ARG A 615 1.05 -20.94 3.36
CA ARG A 615 0.60 -22.07 2.55
C ARG A 615 -0.68 -21.75 1.78
N ILE A 616 -1.66 -21.10 2.42
CA ILE A 616 -2.91 -20.63 1.82
C ILE A 616 -2.63 -19.64 0.69
N VAL A 617 -1.81 -18.61 0.97
CA VAL A 617 -1.44 -17.60 -0.03
C VAL A 617 -0.77 -18.25 -1.25
N ARG A 618 0.20 -19.15 -1.03
CA ARG A 618 0.88 -19.86 -2.13
C ARG A 618 -0.06 -20.74 -2.94
N ALA A 619 -1.02 -21.42 -2.30
CA ALA A 619 -2.00 -22.25 -2.99
C ALA A 619 -2.94 -21.39 -3.87
N LEU A 620 -3.39 -20.23 -3.37
CA LEU A 620 -4.18 -19.28 -4.17
C LEU A 620 -3.41 -18.76 -5.40
N LYS A 621 -2.12 -18.44 -5.23
CA LYS A 621 -1.26 -18.01 -6.34
C LYS A 621 -1.09 -19.11 -7.39
N ARG A 622 -0.85 -20.38 -6.98
CA ARG A 622 -0.76 -21.52 -7.90
C ARG A 622 -2.08 -21.78 -8.63
N ALA A 623 -3.21 -21.54 -7.98
CA ALA A 623 -4.53 -21.57 -8.60
C ALA A 623 -4.79 -20.41 -9.59
N GLY A 624 -3.77 -19.56 -9.87
CA GLY A 624 -3.84 -18.46 -10.84
C GLY A 624 -4.49 -17.18 -10.30
N CYS A 625 -4.71 -17.08 -8.99
CA CYS A 625 -5.22 -15.86 -8.37
C CYS A 625 -4.11 -14.85 -8.14
N VAL A 626 -4.41 -13.56 -8.37
CA VAL A 626 -3.60 -12.44 -7.87
C VAL A 626 -4.06 -12.13 -6.45
N THR A 627 -3.18 -12.39 -5.48
CA THR A 627 -3.53 -12.36 -4.06
C THR A 627 -3.03 -11.09 -3.38
N ALA A 628 -3.93 -10.39 -2.69
CA ALA A 628 -3.59 -9.41 -1.67
C ALA A 628 -3.72 -10.07 -0.28
N MET A 629 -2.77 -9.85 0.61
CA MET A 629 -2.81 -10.32 2.00
C MET A 629 -2.73 -9.14 2.94
N THR A 630 -3.65 -9.06 3.92
CA THR A 630 -3.59 -8.04 4.96
C THR A 630 -3.14 -8.65 6.29
N GLY A 631 -2.41 -7.87 7.07
CA GLY A 631 -1.98 -8.28 8.42
C GLY A 631 -1.46 -7.10 9.22
N ASP A 632 -1.40 -7.26 10.54
CA ASP A 632 -0.94 -6.24 11.48
C ASP A 632 0.20 -6.73 12.37
N GLY A 633 0.40 -8.05 12.48
CA GLY A 633 1.33 -8.67 13.41
C GLY A 633 2.62 -9.23 12.77
N VAL A 634 3.57 -9.56 13.64
CA VAL A 634 4.81 -10.27 13.26
C VAL A 634 4.49 -11.62 12.59
N ASN A 635 3.42 -12.27 13.03
CA ASN A 635 2.97 -13.57 12.51
C ASN A 635 2.46 -13.51 11.06
N ASP A 636 2.13 -12.31 10.57
CA ASP A 636 1.63 -12.10 9.21
C ASP A 636 2.73 -11.79 8.22
N ALA A 637 3.88 -11.32 8.68
CA ALA A 637 4.96 -10.84 7.83
C ALA A 637 5.41 -11.86 6.75
N PRO A 638 5.56 -13.17 7.04
CA PRO A 638 5.89 -14.15 6.02
C PRO A 638 4.79 -14.30 4.95
N ALA A 639 3.51 -14.20 5.35
CA ALA A 639 2.39 -14.28 4.43
C ALA A 639 2.25 -13.01 3.59
N LEU A 640 2.44 -11.81 4.20
CA LEU A 640 2.50 -10.53 3.51
C LEU A 640 3.56 -10.54 2.40
N LYS A 641 4.77 -11.02 2.72
CA LYS A 641 5.87 -11.11 1.75
C LYS A 641 5.63 -12.16 0.65
N SER A 642 4.84 -13.20 0.93
CA SER A 642 4.55 -14.29 -0.03
C SER A 642 3.41 -13.95 -0.99
N ALA A 643 2.56 -12.99 -0.64
CA ALA A 643 1.47 -12.50 -1.48
C ALA A 643 1.98 -11.76 -2.72
N ASP A 644 1.11 -11.50 -3.69
CA ASP A 644 1.43 -10.62 -4.81
C ASP A 644 1.43 -9.16 -4.34
N ILE A 645 0.59 -8.86 -3.32
CA ILE A 645 0.57 -7.59 -2.61
C ILE A 645 0.39 -7.85 -1.11
N GLY A 646 1.39 -7.51 -0.32
CA GLY A 646 1.26 -7.41 1.13
C GLY A 646 0.71 -6.05 1.55
N ILE A 647 -0.28 -6.03 2.44
CA ILE A 647 -0.93 -4.81 2.94
C ILE A 647 -0.86 -4.81 4.46
N ALA A 648 -0.15 -3.85 5.05
CA ALA A 648 -0.03 -3.72 6.50
C ALA A 648 -0.93 -2.60 7.05
N MET A 649 -1.33 -2.75 8.32
CA MET A 649 -1.97 -1.67 9.07
C MET A 649 -0.92 -0.62 9.47
N GLY A 650 -1.29 0.65 9.42
CA GLY A 650 -0.38 1.77 9.69
C GLY A 650 -0.26 2.09 11.17
N LYS A 651 -1.40 2.29 11.85
CA LYS A 651 -1.45 2.66 13.27
C LYS A 651 -1.32 1.45 14.20
N GLY A 652 -2.11 0.40 13.94
CA GLY A 652 -2.13 -0.82 14.74
C GLY A 652 -1.10 -1.87 14.30
N GLY A 653 -0.45 -1.68 13.16
CA GLY A 653 0.50 -2.66 12.63
C GLY A 653 1.88 -2.54 13.24
N THR A 654 2.54 -3.69 13.42
CA THR A 654 3.94 -3.76 13.85
C THR A 654 4.88 -3.31 12.72
N ASP A 655 6.08 -2.84 13.08
CA ASP A 655 7.11 -2.45 12.11
C ASP A 655 7.48 -3.60 11.17
N VAL A 656 7.50 -4.82 11.70
CA VAL A 656 7.76 -6.06 10.94
C VAL A 656 6.71 -6.24 9.84
N ALA A 657 5.42 -6.11 10.18
CA ALA A 657 4.33 -6.20 9.21
C ALA A 657 4.41 -5.07 8.17
N ARG A 658 4.63 -3.82 8.63
CA ARG A 658 4.77 -2.65 7.74
C ARG A 658 5.93 -2.80 6.75
N GLN A 659 7.03 -3.41 7.18
CA GLN A 659 8.21 -3.58 6.33
C GLN A 659 8.10 -4.78 5.38
N ALA A 660 7.42 -5.83 5.78
CA ALA A 660 7.13 -6.97 4.91
C ALA A 660 6.12 -6.63 3.80
N ALA A 661 5.29 -5.60 4.02
CA ALA A 661 4.22 -5.20 3.13
C ALA A 661 4.68 -4.30 1.98
N ASP A 662 3.98 -4.38 0.86
CA ASP A 662 4.12 -3.50 -0.30
C ASP A 662 3.31 -2.21 -0.14
N MET A 663 2.28 -2.23 0.71
CA MET A 663 1.37 -1.13 0.97
C MET A 663 1.04 -1.01 2.45
N ILE A 664 0.77 0.21 2.91
CA ILE A 664 0.39 0.52 4.29
C ILE A 664 -0.90 1.33 4.28
N LEU A 665 -1.89 0.91 5.08
CA LEU A 665 -3.15 1.63 5.28
C LEU A 665 -3.00 2.59 6.47
N THR A 666 -2.99 3.89 6.22
CA THR A 666 -2.76 4.90 7.29
C THR A 666 -3.92 5.02 8.28
N ASP A 667 -5.10 4.56 7.91
CA ASP A 667 -6.34 4.62 8.69
C ASP A 667 -6.75 3.27 9.29
N ASP A 668 -5.99 2.20 9.06
CA ASP A 668 -6.28 0.82 9.44
C ASP A 668 -7.68 0.34 9.01
N ASN A 669 -8.20 0.89 7.92
CA ASN A 669 -9.55 0.63 7.46
C ASN A 669 -9.54 -0.31 6.26
N PHE A 670 -10.17 -1.48 6.41
CA PHE A 670 -10.31 -2.46 5.33
C PHE A 670 -10.98 -1.88 4.06
N ALA A 671 -11.89 -0.91 4.22
CA ALA A 671 -12.54 -0.24 3.08
C ALA A 671 -11.58 0.60 2.23
N THR A 672 -10.43 0.99 2.77
CA THR A 672 -9.40 1.73 2.02
C THR A 672 -8.74 0.84 0.97
N ILE A 673 -8.73 -0.49 1.17
CA ILE A 673 -8.24 -1.46 0.16
C ILE A 673 -9.12 -1.43 -1.09
N GLU A 674 -10.44 -1.29 -0.95
CA GLU A 674 -11.36 -1.15 -2.08
C GLU A 674 -11.00 0.07 -2.94
N ARG A 675 -10.76 1.21 -2.28
CA ARG A 675 -10.32 2.43 -2.97
C ARG A 675 -8.97 2.27 -3.64
N ALA A 676 -8.06 1.58 -2.98
CA ALA A 676 -6.74 1.30 -3.53
C ALA A 676 -6.82 0.41 -4.79
N ILE A 677 -7.66 -0.63 -4.79
CA ILE A 677 -7.92 -1.47 -5.97
C ILE A 677 -8.57 -0.65 -7.10
N GLU A 678 -9.54 0.20 -6.78
CA GLU A 678 -10.15 1.13 -7.74
C GLU A 678 -9.10 2.03 -8.40
N GLU A 679 -8.26 2.68 -7.60
CA GLU A 679 -7.19 3.54 -8.11
C GLU A 679 -6.17 2.75 -8.93
N GLY A 680 -5.77 1.55 -8.50
CA GLY A 680 -4.87 0.67 -9.26
C GLY A 680 -5.45 0.29 -10.63
N ARG A 681 -6.74 -0.06 -10.71
CA ARG A 681 -7.46 -0.30 -11.97
C ARG A 681 -7.49 0.94 -12.86
N GLY A 682 -7.77 2.11 -12.26
CA GLY A 682 -7.81 3.39 -12.97
C GLY A 682 -6.45 3.79 -13.53
N ILE A 683 -5.40 3.66 -12.76
CA ILE A 683 -4.02 3.96 -13.19
C ILE A 683 -3.63 3.07 -14.37
N TYR A 684 -3.87 1.76 -14.27
CA TYR A 684 -3.57 0.84 -15.36
C TYR A 684 -4.36 1.17 -16.64
N GLU A 685 -5.66 1.45 -16.52
CA GLU A 685 -6.51 1.82 -17.67
C GLU A 685 -6.01 3.12 -18.33
N ASN A 686 -5.60 4.09 -17.54
CA ASN A 686 -5.07 5.35 -18.03
C ASN A 686 -3.70 5.16 -18.72
N ILE A 687 -2.82 4.34 -18.15
CA ILE A 687 -1.55 3.95 -18.79
C ILE A 687 -1.83 3.28 -20.14
N ARG A 688 -2.77 2.34 -20.16
CA ARG A 688 -3.16 1.64 -21.38
C ARG A 688 -3.68 2.58 -22.46
N LYS A 689 -4.52 3.57 -22.09
CA LYS A 689 -5.01 4.60 -23.03
C LYS A 689 -3.86 5.43 -23.59
N SER A 690 -2.93 5.87 -22.75
CA SER A 690 -1.75 6.63 -23.17
C SER A 690 -0.88 5.82 -24.13
N ILE A 691 -0.65 4.53 -23.83
CA ILE A 691 0.13 3.63 -24.69
C ILE A 691 -0.55 3.45 -26.06
N LEU A 692 -1.86 3.13 -26.06
CA LEU A 692 -2.60 2.92 -27.30
C LEU A 692 -2.69 4.19 -28.15
N PHE A 693 -2.82 5.35 -27.50
CA PHE A 693 -2.77 6.65 -28.16
C PHE A 693 -1.43 6.85 -28.87
N LEU A 694 -0.30 6.77 -28.13
CA LEU A 694 1.02 6.95 -28.71
C LEU A 694 1.32 5.98 -29.85
N LEU A 695 0.98 4.70 -29.67
CA LEU A 695 1.22 3.69 -30.70
C LEU A 695 0.34 3.88 -31.92
N SER A 696 -0.90 4.39 -31.80
CA SER A 696 -1.75 4.69 -32.94
C SER A 696 -1.31 5.94 -33.69
N SER A 697 -0.83 6.96 -33.00
CA SER A 697 -0.22 8.16 -33.59
C SER A 697 1.03 7.79 -34.40
N ASN A 698 1.99 7.12 -33.78
CA ASN A 698 3.22 6.68 -34.47
C ASN A 698 2.92 5.77 -35.67
N LEU A 699 1.94 4.89 -35.58
CA LEU A 699 1.51 4.08 -36.70
C LEU A 699 0.93 4.95 -37.83
N GLY A 700 0.20 6.02 -37.51
CA GLY A 700 -0.30 7.01 -38.46
C GLY A 700 0.83 7.72 -39.23
N GLU A 701 1.88 8.13 -38.51
CA GLU A 701 3.08 8.71 -39.10
C GLU A 701 3.79 7.73 -40.05
N ILE A 702 4.06 6.52 -39.55
CA ILE A 702 4.71 5.45 -40.33
C ILE A 702 3.93 5.15 -41.61
N LEU A 703 2.61 4.95 -41.51
CA LEU A 703 1.76 4.63 -42.64
C LEU A 703 1.71 5.79 -43.67
N THR A 704 1.70 7.04 -43.18
CA THR A 704 1.76 8.23 -44.03
C THR A 704 3.04 8.27 -44.89
N MET A 705 4.19 8.07 -44.22
CA MET A 705 5.49 8.07 -44.89
C MET A 705 5.66 6.86 -45.83
N PHE A 706 5.28 5.67 -45.35
CA PHE A 706 5.35 4.43 -46.14
C PHE A 706 4.51 4.52 -47.42
N ALA A 707 3.22 4.94 -47.25
CA ALA A 707 2.34 5.08 -48.43
C ALA A 707 2.88 6.09 -49.45
N ALA A 708 3.43 7.21 -49.01
CA ALA A 708 4.01 8.21 -49.91
C ALA A 708 5.15 7.62 -50.73
N VAL A 709 6.10 6.92 -50.10
CA VAL A 709 7.20 6.28 -50.80
C VAL A 709 6.70 5.17 -51.74
N ALA A 710 5.75 4.34 -51.29
CA ALA A 710 5.20 3.24 -52.06
C ALA A 710 4.47 3.73 -53.33
N ILE A 711 3.74 4.85 -53.24
CA ILE A 711 3.00 5.45 -54.35
C ILE A 711 3.97 6.26 -55.29
N GLY A 712 5.16 6.55 -54.80
CA GLY A 712 6.13 7.25 -55.58
C GLY A 712 6.06 8.79 -55.52
N ILE A 713 5.45 9.36 -54.49
CA ILE A 713 5.36 10.81 -54.24
C ILE A 713 6.49 11.31 -53.33
N PRO A 714 6.78 12.61 -53.30
CA PRO A 714 7.71 13.20 -52.33
C PRO A 714 7.25 12.94 -50.88
N ALA A 715 8.20 12.91 -49.96
CA ALA A 715 7.91 12.71 -48.55
C ALA A 715 6.96 13.80 -47.99
N PRO A 716 5.81 13.44 -47.41
CA PRO A 716 4.86 14.42 -46.87
C PRO A 716 5.38 15.16 -45.64
N LEU A 717 6.31 14.54 -44.91
CA LEU A 717 6.82 15.00 -43.61
C LEU A 717 8.35 14.94 -43.62
N GLY A 718 8.98 15.97 -43.09
CA GLY A 718 10.42 15.95 -42.77
C GLY A 718 10.66 15.43 -41.33
N ALA A 719 11.93 15.09 -41.03
CA ALA A 719 12.31 14.63 -39.67
C ALA A 719 11.97 15.65 -38.59
N GLY A 720 12.13 16.96 -38.86
CA GLY A 720 11.76 18.03 -37.92
C GLY A 720 10.27 18.09 -37.63
N HIS A 721 9.40 17.79 -38.62
CA HIS A 721 7.96 17.72 -38.43
C HIS A 721 7.57 16.62 -37.47
N ILE A 722 8.12 15.42 -37.68
CA ILE A 722 7.83 14.23 -36.84
C ILE A 722 8.29 14.42 -35.40
N LEU A 723 9.52 14.92 -35.23
CA LEU A 723 10.03 15.20 -33.87
C LEU A 723 9.22 16.26 -33.16
N TRP A 724 8.73 17.29 -33.86
CA TRP A 724 7.85 18.30 -33.28
C TRP A 724 6.53 17.68 -32.79
N ILE A 725 5.95 16.80 -33.58
CA ILE A 725 4.70 16.10 -33.25
C ILE A 725 4.92 15.23 -32.02
N ASN A 726 5.88 14.32 -32.05
CA ASN A 726 6.15 13.41 -30.96
C ASN A 726 6.44 14.12 -29.62
N LEU A 727 7.14 15.25 -29.69
CA LEU A 727 7.53 16.00 -28.50
C LEU A 727 6.39 16.86 -27.95
N ILE A 728 5.63 17.56 -28.78
CA ILE A 728 4.67 18.59 -28.37
C ILE A 728 3.23 18.08 -28.44
N THR A 729 2.82 17.53 -29.58
CA THR A 729 1.42 17.13 -29.77
C THR A 729 1.09 15.79 -29.12
N ASP A 730 2.06 14.90 -28.93
CA ASP A 730 1.84 13.59 -28.35
C ASP A 730 2.15 13.52 -26.86
N SER A 731 3.28 14.08 -26.41
CA SER A 731 3.72 13.92 -25.03
C SER A 731 2.75 14.55 -24.00
N LEU A 732 2.23 15.76 -24.28
CA LEU A 732 1.32 16.45 -23.36
C LEU A 732 -0.05 15.76 -23.25
N PRO A 733 -0.73 15.38 -24.36
CA PRO A 733 -1.97 14.63 -24.29
C PRO A 733 -1.81 13.22 -23.70
N ALA A 734 -0.71 12.52 -23.97
CA ALA A 734 -0.41 11.22 -23.37
C ALA A 734 -0.34 11.32 -21.84
N LEU A 735 0.34 12.35 -21.32
CA LEU A 735 0.38 12.62 -19.88
C LEU A 735 -1.00 12.98 -19.34
N ALA A 736 -1.77 13.77 -20.07
CA ALA A 736 -3.13 14.16 -19.67
C ALA A 736 -4.09 12.97 -19.63
N LEU A 737 -3.96 12.01 -20.57
CA LEU A 737 -4.68 10.73 -20.55
C LEU A 737 -4.33 9.90 -19.31
N GLY A 738 -3.05 9.87 -18.95
CA GLY A 738 -2.56 9.20 -17.74
C GLY A 738 -3.15 9.73 -16.45
N MET A 739 -3.62 10.98 -16.45
CA MET A 739 -4.23 11.65 -15.28
C MET A 739 -5.77 11.74 -15.37
N ASP A 740 -6.41 11.04 -16.30
CA ASP A 740 -7.86 11.09 -16.46
C ASP A 740 -8.57 10.54 -15.20
N GLY A 741 -9.74 11.09 -14.88
CA GLY A 741 -10.51 10.68 -13.71
C GLY A 741 -11.03 9.25 -13.84
N ASN A 742 -11.08 8.51 -12.72
CA ASN A 742 -11.60 7.16 -12.67
C ASN A 742 -13.12 7.14 -12.91
N ASP A 743 -13.58 6.15 -13.67
CA ASP A 743 -14.99 5.77 -13.75
C ASP A 743 -15.23 4.61 -12.77
N ARG A 744 -15.43 4.99 -11.49
CA ARG A 744 -15.56 4.04 -10.39
C ARG A 744 -16.59 2.96 -10.65
N GLU A 745 -17.76 3.38 -11.13
CA GLU A 745 -18.89 2.46 -11.34
C GLU A 745 -18.54 1.40 -12.40
N ASN A 746 -17.90 1.80 -13.47
CA ASN A 746 -17.50 0.90 -14.54
C ASN A 746 -16.30 0.04 -14.15
N LEU A 747 -15.27 0.64 -13.52
CA LEU A 747 -14.07 -0.07 -13.10
C LEU A 747 -14.35 -1.14 -12.05
N MET A 748 -15.27 -0.89 -11.11
CA MET A 748 -15.61 -1.82 -10.03
C MET A 748 -16.74 -2.80 -10.39
N ARG A 749 -17.23 -2.77 -11.61
CA ARG A 749 -18.13 -3.82 -12.18
C ARG A 749 -17.38 -4.81 -13.06
N GLN A 750 -16.19 -4.47 -13.51
CA GLN A 750 -15.40 -5.35 -14.36
C GLN A 750 -14.66 -6.40 -13.53
N PRO A 751 -14.53 -7.65 -14.04
CA PRO A 751 -13.70 -8.64 -13.38
C PRO A 751 -12.22 -8.21 -13.36
N PRO A 752 -11.44 -8.72 -12.41
CA PRO A 752 -9.99 -8.49 -12.38
C PRO A 752 -9.33 -8.95 -13.68
N ARG A 753 -8.32 -8.21 -14.09
CA ARG A 753 -7.47 -8.55 -15.22
C ARG A 753 -6.71 -9.86 -14.96
N ARG A 754 -6.57 -10.70 -15.99
CA ARG A 754 -5.78 -11.94 -15.88
C ARG A 754 -4.28 -11.62 -15.81
N THR A 755 -3.55 -12.43 -15.05
CA THR A 755 -2.08 -12.36 -15.00
C THR A 755 -1.53 -12.60 -16.41
N GLY A 756 -0.73 -11.67 -16.94
CA GLY A 756 -0.16 -11.82 -18.29
C GLY A 756 -1.03 -11.29 -19.43
N GLU A 757 -2.20 -10.71 -19.15
CA GLU A 757 -3.04 -10.11 -20.19
C GLU A 757 -2.28 -9.03 -20.97
N SER A 758 -2.37 -9.08 -22.31
CA SER A 758 -1.72 -8.12 -23.20
C SER A 758 -2.31 -6.72 -23.04
N LEU A 759 -1.48 -5.69 -23.15
CA LEU A 759 -1.92 -4.29 -23.22
C LEU A 759 -2.92 -4.05 -24.36
N PHE A 760 -2.85 -4.86 -25.42
CA PHE A 760 -3.73 -4.81 -26.59
C PHE A 760 -5.00 -5.64 -26.45
N ALA A 761 -5.22 -6.33 -25.33
CA ALA A 761 -6.45 -7.09 -25.13
C ALA A 761 -7.71 -6.22 -25.24
N GLY A 762 -8.86 -6.84 -25.45
CA GLY A 762 -10.14 -6.13 -25.53
C GLY A 762 -10.23 -5.11 -26.67
N GLY A 763 -9.62 -5.40 -27.81
CA GLY A 763 -9.70 -4.54 -29.03
C GLY A 763 -8.60 -3.50 -29.18
N GLY A 764 -7.55 -3.51 -28.35
CA GLY A 764 -6.45 -2.56 -28.45
C GLY A 764 -5.72 -2.61 -29.79
N TRP A 765 -5.49 -3.81 -30.37
CA TRP A 765 -4.93 -3.94 -31.72
C TRP A 765 -5.79 -3.29 -32.78
N PHE A 766 -7.11 -3.51 -32.72
CA PHE A 766 -8.04 -2.88 -33.64
C PHE A 766 -7.98 -1.35 -33.51
N CYS A 767 -8.00 -0.84 -32.29
CA CYS A 767 -7.90 0.59 -32.00
C CYS A 767 -6.64 1.19 -32.64
N MET A 768 -5.47 0.60 -32.37
CA MET A 768 -4.18 1.06 -32.90
C MET A 768 -4.15 1.09 -34.43
N VAL A 769 -4.50 -0.03 -35.08
CA VAL A 769 -4.42 -0.13 -36.55
C VAL A 769 -5.49 0.73 -37.22
N PHE A 770 -6.70 0.75 -36.70
CA PHE A 770 -7.81 1.52 -37.27
C PHE A 770 -7.55 3.03 -37.20
N TYR A 771 -7.23 3.55 -36.02
CA TYR A 771 -6.97 5.00 -35.88
C TYR A 771 -5.69 5.43 -36.53
N GLY A 772 -4.61 4.64 -36.49
CA GLY A 772 -3.37 4.93 -37.23
C GLY A 772 -3.62 4.99 -38.71
N SER A 773 -4.38 4.05 -39.29
CA SER A 773 -4.76 4.07 -40.72
C SER A 773 -5.66 5.27 -41.07
N LEU A 774 -6.59 5.62 -40.19
CA LEU A 774 -7.48 6.77 -40.36
C LEU A 774 -6.69 8.09 -40.39
N ILE A 775 -5.78 8.28 -39.42
CA ILE A 775 -4.90 9.46 -39.33
C ILE A 775 -4.06 9.56 -40.59
N ALA A 776 -3.44 8.46 -41.03
CA ALA A 776 -2.64 8.43 -42.24
C ALA A 776 -3.46 8.82 -43.48
N ALA A 777 -4.67 8.27 -43.63
CA ALA A 777 -5.55 8.56 -44.75
C ALA A 777 -5.95 10.05 -44.81
N VAL A 778 -6.30 10.64 -43.66
CA VAL A 778 -6.67 12.04 -43.54
C VAL A 778 -5.47 12.96 -43.83
N THR A 779 -4.30 12.60 -43.33
CA THR A 779 -3.03 13.33 -43.56
C THR A 779 -2.62 13.31 -45.05
N LEU A 780 -2.66 12.14 -45.69
CA LEU A 780 -2.40 12.02 -47.12
C LEU A 780 -3.45 12.76 -47.95
N GLY A 781 -4.73 12.73 -47.54
CA GLY A 781 -5.78 13.53 -48.20
C GLY A 781 -5.50 15.02 -48.15
N ALA A 782 -4.97 15.52 -47.00
CA ALA A 782 -4.52 16.91 -46.89
C ALA A 782 -3.33 17.20 -47.81
N PHE A 783 -2.35 16.31 -47.86
CA PHE A 783 -1.18 16.42 -48.75
C PHE A 783 -1.57 16.52 -50.21
N PHE A 784 -2.45 15.65 -50.69
CA PHE A 784 -2.93 15.65 -52.08
C PHE A 784 -3.81 16.83 -52.46
N SER A 785 -4.33 17.58 -51.50
CA SER A 785 -5.18 18.75 -51.77
C SER A 785 -4.45 19.94 -52.37
N ARG A 786 -3.12 19.91 -52.39
CA ARG A 786 -2.24 20.99 -52.91
C ARG A 786 -1.18 20.46 -53.86
N GLN A 787 -0.86 21.27 -54.89
CA GLN A 787 0.18 20.94 -55.87
C GLN A 787 1.56 21.46 -55.49
N GLU A 788 1.62 22.57 -54.75
CA GLU A 788 2.87 23.13 -54.28
C GLU A 788 3.41 22.28 -53.10
N LEU A 789 4.59 21.70 -53.26
CA LEU A 789 5.15 20.73 -52.34
C LEU A 789 5.22 21.26 -50.88
N LEU A 790 5.80 22.46 -50.73
CA LEU A 790 5.98 23.04 -49.37
C LEU A 790 4.66 23.33 -48.68
N ARG A 791 3.65 23.74 -49.42
CA ARG A 791 2.28 23.96 -48.92
C ARG A 791 1.58 22.65 -48.62
N ALA A 792 1.76 21.63 -49.46
CA ALA A 792 1.24 20.29 -49.25
C ALA A 792 1.85 19.65 -47.99
N GLN A 793 3.16 19.80 -47.79
CA GLN A 793 3.84 19.37 -46.57
C GLN A 793 3.33 20.11 -45.34
N THR A 794 3.12 21.43 -45.39
CA THR A 794 2.56 22.21 -44.29
C THR A 794 1.14 21.74 -43.94
N TYR A 795 0.32 21.39 -44.95
CA TYR A 795 -1.04 20.83 -44.73
C TYR A 795 -0.96 19.47 -44.07
N ALA A 796 -0.12 18.56 -44.58
CA ALA A 796 0.06 17.24 -43.97
C ALA A 796 0.52 17.32 -42.50
N PHE A 797 1.51 18.14 -42.23
CA PHE A 797 2.05 18.37 -40.88
C PHE A 797 1.00 18.95 -39.94
N THR A 798 0.23 19.96 -40.40
CA THR A 798 -0.81 20.59 -39.59
C THR A 798 -1.97 19.62 -39.30
N VAL A 799 -2.41 18.87 -40.30
CA VAL A 799 -3.50 17.90 -40.15
C VAL A 799 -3.09 16.73 -39.26
N LEU A 800 -1.86 16.23 -39.41
CA LEU A 800 -1.36 15.14 -38.60
C LEU A 800 -1.35 15.54 -37.11
N GLY A 801 -0.66 16.62 -36.75
CA GLY A 801 -0.56 17.05 -35.35
C GLY A 801 -1.91 17.40 -34.73
N LEU A 802 -2.80 18.07 -35.46
CA LEU A 802 -4.16 18.34 -34.98
C LEU A 802 -5.03 17.07 -34.86
N SER A 803 -4.89 16.12 -35.81
CA SER A 803 -5.63 14.85 -35.77
C SER A 803 -5.26 14.01 -34.53
N GLU A 804 -3.99 14.02 -34.13
CA GLU A 804 -3.51 13.36 -32.94
C GLU A 804 -4.05 14.01 -31.64
N LEU A 805 -4.08 15.35 -31.60
CA LEU A 805 -4.73 16.05 -30.48
C LEU A 805 -6.23 15.70 -30.35
N PHE A 806 -6.97 15.64 -31.44
CA PHE A 806 -8.37 15.21 -31.43
C PHE A 806 -8.51 13.71 -31.11
N HIS A 807 -7.60 12.87 -31.60
CA HIS A 807 -7.56 11.45 -31.28
C HIS A 807 -7.31 11.22 -29.78
N ALA A 808 -6.42 11.99 -29.15
CA ALA A 808 -6.20 11.93 -27.72
C ALA A 808 -7.48 12.19 -26.92
N VAL A 809 -8.31 13.14 -27.34
CA VAL A 809 -9.63 13.39 -26.72
C VAL A 809 -10.54 12.15 -26.86
N GLY A 810 -10.55 11.50 -28.02
CA GLY A 810 -11.30 10.25 -28.25
C GLY A 810 -10.85 9.12 -27.34
N MET A 811 -9.54 8.98 -27.14
CA MET A 811 -8.92 7.93 -26.33
C MET A 811 -9.21 8.02 -24.83
N ARG A 812 -9.87 9.07 -24.32
CA ARG A 812 -10.38 9.12 -22.96
C ARG A 812 -11.33 7.97 -22.62
N SER A 813 -12.03 7.46 -23.63
CA SER A 813 -12.88 6.28 -23.50
C SER A 813 -12.63 5.30 -24.65
N LEU A 814 -12.15 4.10 -24.36
CA LEU A 814 -11.87 3.10 -25.40
C LEU A 814 -13.12 2.51 -26.05
N THR A 815 -14.24 2.48 -25.35
CA THR A 815 -15.48 1.79 -25.79
C THR A 815 -16.74 2.65 -25.75
N GLY A 816 -16.65 3.87 -25.26
CA GLY A 816 -17.77 4.80 -25.09
C GLY A 816 -17.46 6.17 -25.67
N SER A 817 -18.42 7.10 -25.57
CA SER A 817 -18.21 8.49 -25.99
C SER A 817 -17.14 9.17 -25.14
N ALA A 818 -16.26 9.90 -25.77
CA ALA A 818 -15.24 10.74 -25.11
C ALA A 818 -15.88 11.83 -24.23
N PHE A 819 -17.09 12.27 -24.60
CA PHE A 819 -17.86 13.29 -23.89
C PHE A 819 -18.76 12.73 -22.79
N SER A 820 -18.86 11.42 -22.63
CA SER A 820 -19.61 10.79 -21.53
C SER A 820 -19.04 11.18 -20.16
N ARG A 821 -17.75 11.48 -20.09
CA ARG A 821 -17.06 12.05 -18.95
C ARG A 821 -16.95 13.55 -19.17
N SER A 822 -17.36 14.35 -18.20
CA SER A 822 -17.22 15.80 -18.29
C SER A 822 -15.78 16.19 -18.64
N LEU A 823 -15.57 16.95 -19.71
CA LEU A 823 -14.28 17.50 -20.09
C LEU A 823 -13.66 18.31 -18.94
N GLY A 824 -14.47 19.00 -18.14
CA GLY A 824 -14.04 19.78 -16.98
C GLY A 824 -13.43 18.92 -15.84
N LYS A 825 -13.60 17.60 -15.84
CA LYS A 825 -12.96 16.70 -14.87
C LYS A 825 -11.49 16.41 -15.18
N ASN A 826 -11.03 16.73 -16.39
CA ASN A 826 -9.62 16.66 -16.77
C ASN A 826 -9.15 17.98 -17.38
N PRO A 827 -8.88 19.00 -16.55
CA PRO A 827 -8.42 20.30 -17.05
C PRO A 827 -7.07 20.22 -17.74
N LEU A 828 -6.25 19.20 -17.43
CA LEU A 828 -4.96 18.98 -18.06
C LEU A 828 -5.11 18.58 -19.53
N MET A 829 -6.13 17.78 -19.87
CA MET A 829 -6.42 17.42 -21.26
C MET A 829 -6.84 18.65 -22.07
N LEU A 830 -7.69 19.52 -21.51
CA LEU A 830 -8.06 20.76 -22.17
C LEU A 830 -6.84 21.66 -22.38
N ALA A 831 -5.99 21.78 -21.36
CA ALA A 831 -4.77 22.58 -21.47
C ALA A 831 -3.81 21.98 -22.50
N ALA A 832 -3.61 20.65 -22.52
CA ALA A 832 -2.74 19.98 -23.49
C ALA A 832 -3.19 20.20 -24.92
N VAL A 833 -4.48 20.04 -25.19
CA VAL A 833 -5.07 20.26 -26.53
C VAL A 833 -4.94 21.75 -26.94
N LEU A 834 -5.26 22.69 -26.02
CA LEU A 834 -5.14 24.11 -26.30
C LEU A 834 -3.69 24.52 -26.59
N VAL A 835 -2.74 24.07 -25.76
CA VAL A 835 -1.31 24.33 -25.96
C VAL A 835 -0.84 23.70 -27.26
N GLY A 836 -1.23 22.46 -27.57
CA GLY A 836 -0.90 21.81 -28.83
C GLY A 836 -1.40 22.59 -30.05
N ILE A 837 -2.66 23.06 -30.04
CA ILE A 837 -3.22 23.92 -31.12
C ILE A 837 -2.44 25.22 -31.23
N LEU A 838 -2.19 25.89 -30.10
CA LEU A 838 -1.41 27.16 -30.11
C LEU A 838 0.01 26.98 -30.65
N MET A 839 0.66 25.87 -30.28
CA MET A 839 2.00 25.54 -30.79
C MET A 839 1.98 25.22 -32.29
N GLN A 840 0.91 24.57 -32.77
CA GLN A 840 0.75 24.31 -34.23
C GLN A 840 0.46 25.59 -35.00
N VAL A 841 -0.28 26.54 -34.42
CA VAL A 841 -0.44 27.88 -34.99
C VAL A 841 0.90 28.64 -35.01
N ALA A 842 1.66 28.56 -33.91
CA ALA A 842 2.96 29.25 -33.81
C ALA A 842 3.95 28.82 -34.92
N VAL A 843 3.94 27.55 -35.31
CA VAL A 843 4.81 26.99 -36.34
C VAL A 843 4.48 27.55 -37.74
N THR A 844 3.26 27.96 -38.00
CA THR A 844 2.81 28.48 -39.28
C THR A 844 2.73 30.01 -39.33
N GLU A 845 2.88 30.70 -38.18
CA GLU A 845 2.78 32.16 -38.09
C GLU A 845 4.08 32.85 -37.66
N ILE A 846 4.94 32.20 -36.87
CA ILE A 846 6.18 32.78 -36.38
C ILE A 846 7.30 32.55 -37.39
N PRO A 847 7.89 33.62 -37.99
CA PRO A 847 8.88 33.48 -39.10
C PRO A 847 10.09 32.62 -38.76
N PHE A 848 10.56 32.67 -37.52
CA PHE A 848 11.68 31.84 -37.05
C PHE A 848 11.32 30.35 -37.09
N LEU A 849 10.13 29.97 -36.55
CA LEU A 849 9.67 28.58 -36.56
C LEU A 849 9.31 28.09 -37.98
N MET A 850 8.71 28.95 -38.78
CA MET A 850 8.43 28.65 -40.20
C MET A 850 9.70 28.29 -40.94
N LYS A 851 10.77 29.09 -40.79
CA LYS A 851 12.05 28.81 -41.38
C LYS A 851 12.71 27.54 -40.85
N LEU A 852 12.56 27.29 -39.52
CA LEU A 852 13.13 26.13 -38.85
C LEU A 852 12.49 24.83 -39.33
N LEU A 853 11.16 24.82 -39.46
CA LEU A 853 10.38 23.63 -39.79
C LEU A 853 9.90 23.61 -41.26
N HIS A 854 10.42 24.49 -42.11
CA HIS A 854 10.06 24.58 -43.54
C HIS A 854 8.52 24.60 -43.74
N THR A 855 7.82 25.46 -43.02
CA THR A 855 6.36 25.64 -43.15
C THR A 855 6.01 26.96 -43.88
N VAL A 856 4.79 27.07 -44.35
CA VAL A 856 4.26 28.28 -44.95
C VAL A 856 3.08 28.83 -44.16
N ARG A 857 2.86 30.14 -44.29
CA ARG A 857 1.74 30.81 -43.66
C ARG A 857 0.41 30.31 -44.23
N LEU A 858 -0.56 30.03 -43.32
CA LEU A 858 -1.88 29.58 -43.68
C LEU A 858 -2.95 30.68 -43.53
N HIS A 859 -3.87 30.77 -44.52
CA HIS A 859 -5.00 31.69 -44.43
C HIS A 859 -6.06 31.16 -43.40
N PRO A 860 -6.88 32.06 -42.78
CA PRO A 860 -7.92 31.63 -41.82
C PRO A 860 -8.88 30.61 -42.41
N ALA A 861 -9.23 30.71 -43.68
CA ALA A 861 -10.09 29.73 -44.35
C ALA A 861 -9.44 28.36 -44.49
N GLU A 862 -8.13 28.31 -44.70
CA GLU A 862 -7.34 27.06 -44.77
C GLU A 862 -7.27 26.43 -43.38
N TRP A 863 -7.03 27.24 -42.32
CA TRP A 863 -7.05 26.81 -40.96
C TRP A 863 -8.40 26.14 -40.59
N LEU A 864 -9.54 26.76 -40.95
CA LEU A 864 -10.84 26.19 -40.70
C LEU A 864 -11.03 24.84 -41.41
N ALA A 865 -10.62 24.73 -42.68
CA ALA A 865 -10.73 23.48 -43.41
C ALA A 865 -9.84 22.37 -42.84
N LEU A 866 -8.60 22.69 -42.46
CA LEU A 866 -7.66 21.74 -41.86
C LEU A 866 -8.12 21.31 -40.47
N LEU A 867 -8.68 22.22 -39.66
CA LEU A 867 -9.23 21.91 -38.35
C LEU A 867 -10.42 20.95 -38.45
N LEU A 868 -11.35 21.18 -39.39
CA LEU A 868 -12.49 20.29 -39.63
C LEU A 868 -12.02 18.91 -40.14
N LEU A 869 -11.04 18.86 -40.99
CA LEU A 869 -10.47 17.61 -41.52
C LEU A 869 -9.76 16.85 -40.39
N SER A 870 -9.01 17.54 -39.55
CA SER A 870 -8.31 16.95 -38.41
C SER A 870 -9.24 16.42 -37.31
N ALA A 871 -10.45 16.91 -37.20
CA ALA A 871 -11.44 16.40 -36.25
C ALA A 871 -12.01 15.02 -36.64
N THR A 872 -11.72 14.51 -37.82
CA THR A 872 -12.23 13.22 -38.34
C THR A 872 -12.00 12.05 -37.37
N PRO A 873 -10.82 11.82 -36.78
CA PRO A 873 -10.63 10.72 -35.82
C PRO A 873 -11.57 10.80 -34.63
N LEU A 874 -11.82 11.98 -34.09
CA LEU A 874 -12.75 12.20 -32.97
C LEU A 874 -14.20 11.98 -33.41
N LEU A 875 -14.60 12.50 -34.57
CA LEU A 875 -15.97 12.31 -35.11
C LEU A 875 -16.27 10.83 -35.38
N VAL A 876 -15.31 10.11 -35.96
CA VAL A 876 -15.43 8.68 -36.20
C VAL A 876 -15.50 7.92 -34.86
N HIS A 877 -14.71 8.32 -33.86
CA HIS A 877 -14.79 7.74 -32.51
C HIS A 877 -16.19 7.89 -31.92
N GLU A 878 -16.77 9.07 -31.95
CA GLU A 878 -18.12 9.32 -31.43
C GLU A 878 -19.20 8.55 -32.20
N LEU A 879 -19.04 8.46 -33.53
CA LEU A 879 -19.96 7.66 -34.35
C LEU A 879 -19.90 6.18 -33.97
N LEU A 880 -18.70 5.62 -33.82
CA LEU A 880 -18.52 4.23 -33.38
C LEU A 880 -19.08 4.02 -31.98
N ALA A 881 -18.82 4.93 -31.04
CA ALA A 881 -19.38 4.88 -29.70
C ALA A 881 -20.90 4.89 -29.69
N PHE A 882 -21.53 5.70 -30.55
CA PHE A 882 -22.98 5.74 -30.71
C PHE A 882 -23.53 4.41 -31.27
N LEU A 883 -22.91 3.86 -32.30
CA LEU A 883 -23.32 2.61 -32.93
C LEU A 883 -23.19 1.39 -31.98
N PHE A 884 -22.12 1.31 -31.21
CA PHE A 884 -21.92 0.24 -30.23
C PHE A 884 -22.83 0.38 -29.00
N ARG A 885 -23.21 1.61 -28.62
CA ARG A 885 -24.14 1.83 -27.51
C ARG A 885 -25.55 1.27 -27.81
N LYS A 886 -25.96 1.28 -29.09
CA LYS A 886 -27.26 0.69 -29.52
C LYS A 886 -27.29 -0.83 -29.50
N ARG A 887 -26.12 -1.52 -29.43
CA ARG A 887 -26.01 -2.97 -29.42
C ARG A 887 -25.85 -3.59 -28.01
N ARG A 888 -25.59 -2.80 -27.00
CA ARG A 888 -25.62 -3.17 -25.58
C ARG A 888 -26.95 -2.76 -24.94
#